data_12caf732a36ca1beaef9d57ea100fb0e
#
_entry.id   12caf732a36ca1beaef9d57ea100fb0e
#
_cell.length_a   1.000
_cell.length_b   1.000
_cell.length_c   1.000
_cell.angle_alpha   90.00
_cell.angle_beta   90.00
_cell.angle_gamma   90.00
#
_symmetry.space_group_name_H-M   'P 1'
#
loop_
_entity.id
_entity.type
_entity.pdbx_description
1 polymer ?
#
loop_
_entity_poly.entity_id
_entity_poly.type
_entity_poly.pdbx_seq_one_letter_code
_entity_poly.pdbx_strand_id
1 'polypeptide(L)'
;MSSNESHRIAKAFLTSPNEGLVELSHDWKAQRLPLISLSGERDGLSKLEPIPACDFAFESRYYIDENSFGVFVFDPIKHPIFEYEELSIYLAGSFNGWQDAVGKAKWRMSRTQLEGREVYSLKLPLEMLTIEEAILFKFVTDQHYWIPVDPDAPNFVSDDEGNGNYRFSLKRSGRHRLCFKLSRPLDLSENHSLVYHGKLHSHEANLDPGPFFFGLKSDKPLGAIVEEDCTTFRLFAPRAKWVKVGVFQKGESKDELDWSLMERSDDYVWEAVFPQNLAGARYWYRLDGPSGSTGNFDPDFKILDPYAKATMSCDGPGIVVDEKMYSPVRNFQPVAWQDLVVMEAHTRDLVAGIPESGRGGVPLGFPDLSRFVQEEKFYPATLGINALELQPVQENDSQSYLEYHWGYMTTNFFSPASSYASDPESTSQIEELRDLVSSIHGRGMAVILDVVYNHVGEPAHLMYIDKLYYFHLEGDGVLTNWSGCGNDMRCDAPMSRRLIVESLKHFVAFYGVDGFRFDLADLVGRAVLQEVERELKSFKPDVILIAEPWSFRGHIGRDLRDTGFASWNDGYRESVKSYVRGGSSSEALCYFLMGSPGDYASWPAQTVNYTESHDDRTWIDAITEYPDNNGSHPSVSDQRRTRMMGAIMMMSIGIPMIHAGQDFLSSKNGVNNTYQRGDLNALDYERRIEYALTSDYFKDWISFRKSELGELVRHYSRASEGFFQFIKTEGRNALAAVFNADRSKGNARLLFAVNPEREPLRILLGNWEADWIQLADHDRFWGFEEKSLNNNLRFELTLPPLGTGLWVSCS
;
A
#
# COMPACT_ATOMS: atom_id res chain seq x y z
N MET A 1 -15.86 22.35 -44.54
CA MET A 1 -16.46 23.38 -43.66
C MET A 1 -15.47 23.56 -42.52
N SER A 2 -14.72 24.70 -42.48
CA SER A 2 -13.75 24.96 -41.41
C SER A 2 -14.54 25.18 -40.10
N SER A 3 -14.40 24.29 -39.16
CA SER A 3 -14.89 24.50 -37.82
C SER A 3 -14.20 25.76 -37.26
N ASN A 4 -14.98 26.80 -37.00
CA ASN A 4 -14.54 27.94 -36.18
C ASN A 4 -14.41 27.47 -34.73
N GLU A 5 -13.41 26.68 -34.43
CA GLU A 5 -13.00 26.45 -33.06
C GLU A 5 -12.47 27.79 -32.52
N SER A 6 -13.19 28.41 -31.63
CA SER A 6 -12.82 29.66 -31.00
C SER A 6 -11.54 29.44 -30.20
N HIS A 7 -10.53 30.27 -30.44
CA HIS A 7 -9.30 30.32 -29.60
C HIS A 7 -9.70 30.58 -28.16
N ARG A 8 -9.24 29.72 -27.24
CA ARG A 8 -9.57 29.80 -25.81
C ARG A 8 -8.40 29.32 -24.96
N ILE A 9 -8.45 29.60 -23.67
CA ILE A 9 -7.60 28.95 -22.66
C ILE A 9 -8.09 27.51 -22.54
N ALA A 10 -7.19 26.54 -22.74
CA ALA A 10 -7.46 25.13 -22.53
C ALA A 10 -7.16 24.72 -21.08
N LYS A 11 -6.10 25.31 -20.48
CA LYS A 11 -5.69 25.08 -19.10
C LYS A 11 -4.95 26.29 -18.57
N ALA A 12 -5.14 26.64 -17.32
CA ALA A 12 -4.36 27.66 -16.62
C ALA A 12 -4.08 27.19 -15.18
N PHE A 13 -2.85 27.35 -14.74
CA PHE A 13 -2.47 26.96 -13.38
C PHE A 13 -1.28 27.78 -12.86
N LEU A 14 -1.18 27.86 -11.52
CA LEU A 14 -0.06 28.52 -10.85
C LEU A 14 1.14 27.59 -10.75
N THR A 15 2.33 28.14 -10.93
CA THR A 15 3.63 27.49 -10.71
C THR A 15 4.34 28.02 -9.45
N SER A 16 3.90 29.19 -8.98
CA SER A 16 4.29 29.83 -7.73
C SER A 16 3.12 30.71 -7.24
N PRO A 17 3.19 31.34 -6.06
CA PRO A 17 2.10 32.19 -5.57
C PRO A 17 1.71 33.33 -6.51
N ASN A 18 2.61 33.81 -7.37
CA ASN A 18 2.39 34.93 -8.26
C ASN A 18 2.83 34.70 -9.71
N GLU A 19 3.11 33.44 -10.10
CA GLU A 19 3.45 33.10 -11.48
C GLU A 19 2.65 31.83 -11.87
N GLY A 20 2.38 31.72 -13.16
CA GLY A 20 1.63 30.56 -13.64
C GLY A 20 1.82 30.32 -15.12
N LEU A 21 1.17 29.30 -15.60
CA LEU A 21 1.21 28.82 -16.97
C LEU A 21 -0.20 28.80 -17.57
N VAL A 22 -0.29 29.24 -18.81
CA VAL A 22 -1.52 29.15 -19.62
C VAL A 22 -1.25 28.30 -20.83
N GLU A 23 -2.11 27.34 -21.09
CA GLU A 23 -2.18 26.58 -22.33
C GLU A 23 -3.41 27.00 -23.14
N LEU A 24 -3.17 27.34 -24.40
CA LEU A 24 -4.22 27.70 -25.34
C LEU A 24 -4.71 26.46 -26.11
N SER A 25 -5.94 26.49 -26.61
CA SER A 25 -6.49 25.44 -27.50
C SER A 25 -5.74 25.33 -28.82
N HIS A 26 -5.01 26.36 -29.24
CA HIS A 26 -4.25 26.45 -30.49
C HIS A 26 -2.94 27.19 -30.26
N ASP A 27 -1.96 26.96 -31.15
CA ASP A 27 -0.72 27.75 -31.17
C ASP A 27 -1.01 29.23 -31.42
N TRP A 28 -0.41 30.09 -30.64
CA TRP A 28 -0.45 31.54 -30.89
C TRP A 28 0.46 31.90 -32.09
N LYS A 29 0.04 32.90 -32.88
CA LYS A 29 0.79 33.35 -34.06
C LYS A 29 1.88 34.33 -33.66
N ALA A 30 3.09 34.12 -34.19
CA ALA A 30 4.34 34.78 -33.79
C ALA A 30 4.38 36.33 -33.80
N GLN A 31 3.35 36.98 -34.34
CA GLN A 31 3.35 38.44 -34.47
C GLN A 31 2.61 39.20 -33.35
N ARG A 32 1.84 38.54 -32.50
CA ARG A 32 1.09 39.18 -31.43
C ARG A 32 0.65 38.16 -30.38
N LEU A 33 1.08 38.36 -29.15
CA LEU A 33 0.59 37.60 -28.00
C LEU A 33 -0.93 37.80 -27.85
N PRO A 34 -1.68 36.76 -27.39
CA PRO A 34 -3.06 36.92 -27.04
C PRO A 34 -3.23 37.92 -25.88
N LEU A 35 -4.36 38.60 -25.83
CA LEU A 35 -4.70 39.43 -24.68
C LEU A 35 -5.38 38.52 -23.65
N ILE A 36 -4.73 38.39 -22.51
CA ILE A 36 -5.24 37.62 -21.34
C ILE A 36 -5.21 38.57 -20.14
N SER A 37 -6.22 38.51 -19.29
CA SER A 37 -6.29 39.25 -18.02
C SER A 37 -6.78 38.35 -16.89
N LEU A 38 -6.49 38.72 -15.64
CA LEU A 38 -7.17 38.15 -14.48
C LEU A 38 -8.63 38.63 -14.47
N SER A 39 -9.59 37.76 -14.16
CA SER A 39 -11.00 38.09 -14.08
C SER A 39 -11.23 39.14 -12.99
N GLY A 40 -12.00 40.17 -13.33
CA GLY A 40 -12.26 41.29 -12.43
C GLY A 40 -11.13 42.36 -12.33
N GLU A 41 -9.92 42.06 -12.80
CA GLU A 41 -8.75 42.96 -12.70
C GLU A 41 -8.09 43.17 -14.07
N ARG A 42 -8.25 44.34 -14.70
CA ARG A 42 -7.64 44.63 -16.01
C ARG A 42 -6.11 44.60 -16.00
N ASP A 43 -5.49 44.98 -14.89
CA ASP A 43 -4.04 45.09 -14.70
C ASP A 43 -3.48 43.99 -13.76
N GLY A 44 -4.25 42.90 -13.55
CA GLY A 44 -3.84 41.80 -12.66
C GLY A 44 -2.64 41.01 -13.14
N LEU A 45 -2.41 40.93 -14.46
CA LEU A 45 -1.21 40.34 -15.06
C LEU A 45 -0.17 41.42 -15.28
N SER A 46 0.99 41.34 -14.61
CA SER A 46 2.12 42.25 -14.80
C SER A 46 2.98 41.84 -15.99
N LYS A 47 2.95 40.57 -16.42
CA LYS A 47 3.74 40.05 -17.54
C LYS A 47 3.05 38.81 -18.17
N LEU A 48 3.18 38.69 -19.49
CA LEU A 48 2.79 37.50 -20.26
C LEU A 48 3.89 37.24 -21.31
N GLU A 49 4.48 36.05 -21.28
CA GLU A 49 5.63 35.69 -22.14
C GLU A 49 5.47 34.31 -22.76
N PRO A 50 5.99 34.09 -23.99
CA PRO A 50 6.09 32.76 -24.55
C PRO A 50 7.02 31.85 -23.76
N ILE A 51 6.66 30.56 -23.67
CA ILE A 51 7.56 29.52 -23.24
C ILE A 51 8.26 28.96 -24.46
N PRO A 52 9.57 28.61 -24.39
CA PRO A 52 10.25 27.95 -25.49
C PRO A 52 9.50 26.72 -25.95
N ALA A 53 9.28 26.54 -27.25
CA ALA A 53 8.50 25.42 -27.79
C ALA A 53 9.13 24.06 -27.46
N CYS A 54 10.45 24.02 -27.32
CA CYS A 54 11.20 22.80 -26.96
C CYS A 54 10.94 22.30 -25.53
N ASP A 55 10.54 23.16 -24.58
CA ASP A 55 10.19 22.76 -23.21
C ASP A 55 8.99 21.79 -23.18
N PHE A 56 8.08 21.96 -24.13
CA PHE A 56 6.93 21.05 -24.30
C PHE A 56 7.36 19.61 -24.64
N ALA A 57 8.52 19.43 -25.29
CA ALA A 57 9.03 18.12 -25.65
C ALA A 57 9.44 17.24 -24.46
N PHE A 58 9.75 17.81 -23.31
CA PHE A 58 10.07 17.02 -22.10
C PHE A 58 8.84 16.34 -21.49
N GLU A 59 7.64 16.84 -21.82
CA GLU A 59 6.37 16.24 -21.38
C GLU A 59 5.73 15.41 -22.50
N SER A 60 5.64 16.00 -23.72
CA SER A 60 4.91 15.42 -24.86
C SER A 60 5.78 14.67 -25.84
N ARG A 61 7.09 14.64 -25.65
CA ARG A 61 8.10 13.94 -26.45
C ARG A 61 8.22 14.45 -27.89
N TYR A 62 7.67 15.63 -28.20
CA TYR A 62 7.82 16.31 -29.46
C TYR A 62 7.57 17.83 -29.34
N TYR A 63 8.05 18.57 -30.34
CA TYR A 63 7.64 19.96 -30.60
C TYR A 63 7.74 20.24 -32.11
N ILE A 64 7.22 21.39 -32.58
CA ILE A 64 7.42 21.84 -33.95
C ILE A 64 8.36 23.06 -33.93
N ASP A 65 9.48 22.98 -34.65
CA ASP A 65 10.47 24.04 -34.69
C ASP A 65 10.06 25.19 -35.62
N GLU A 66 10.85 26.27 -35.63
CA GLU A 66 10.60 27.46 -36.41
C GLU A 66 10.63 27.21 -37.94
N ASN A 67 11.31 26.16 -38.39
CA ASN A 67 11.42 25.76 -39.78
C ASN A 67 10.35 24.76 -40.21
N SER A 68 9.30 24.56 -39.39
CA SER A 68 8.20 23.64 -39.67
C SER A 68 8.64 22.15 -39.75
N PHE A 69 9.58 21.76 -38.88
CA PHE A 69 9.91 20.35 -38.68
C PHE A 69 9.27 19.86 -37.38
N GLY A 70 8.72 18.65 -37.40
CA GLY A 70 8.40 17.90 -36.19
C GLY A 70 9.68 17.36 -35.57
N VAL A 71 10.01 17.77 -34.37
CA VAL A 71 11.18 17.32 -33.61
C VAL A 71 10.72 16.38 -32.51
N PHE A 72 11.09 15.11 -32.61
CA PHE A 72 10.78 14.09 -31.60
C PHE A 72 11.96 14.00 -30.65
N VAL A 73 11.65 13.88 -29.33
CA VAL A 73 12.65 13.97 -28.25
C VAL A 73 12.45 12.80 -27.29
N PHE A 74 13.52 12.07 -27.04
CA PHE A 74 13.59 11.05 -26.00
C PHE A 74 14.62 11.44 -24.93
N ASP A 75 14.17 11.47 -23.67
CA ASP A 75 15.01 11.78 -22.50
C ASP A 75 15.42 10.46 -21.81
N PRO A 76 16.72 10.05 -21.89
CA PRO A 76 17.17 8.78 -21.32
C PRO A 76 17.20 8.76 -19.79
N ILE A 77 17.27 9.94 -19.13
CA ILE A 77 17.38 10.02 -17.66
C ILE A 77 16.18 9.40 -16.95
N LYS A 78 15.02 9.40 -17.61
CA LYS A 78 13.79 8.80 -17.07
C LYS A 78 13.68 7.29 -17.26
N HIS A 79 14.68 6.65 -17.85
CA HIS A 79 14.66 5.23 -18.21
C HIS A 79 15.92 4.51 -17.72
N PRO A 80 15.87 3.78 -16.60
CA PRO A 80 17.06 3.16 -15.96
C PRO A 80 17.87 2.21 -16.85
N ILE A 81 17.23 1.61 -17.86
CA ILE A 81 17.91 0.70 -18.81
C ILE A 81 19.09 1.37 -19.54
N PHE A 82 19.09 2.69 -19.66
CA PHE A 82 20.15 3.46 -20.33
C PHE A 82 21.32 3.82 -19.44
N GLU A 83 21.27 3.55 -18.15
CA GLU A 83 22.41 3.70 -17.24
C GLU A 83 23.50 2.65 -17.48
N TYR A 84 23.16 1.52 -18.10
CA TYR A 84 24.01 0.33 -18.19
C TYR A 84 24.40 -0.06 -19.61
N GLU A 85 23.71 0.45 -20.66
CA GLU A 85 23.94 0.01 -22.05
C GLU A 85 23.89 1.18 -23.06
N GLU A 86 24.83 1.22 -24.00
CA GLU A 86 24.78 2.11 -25.17
C GLU A 86 23.80 1.53 -26.21
N LEU A 87 22.51 1.86 -26.10
CA LEU A 87 21.48 1.44 -27.04
C LEU A 87 21.24 2.48 -28.13
N SER A 88 20.97 2.02 -29.35
CA SER A 88 20.48 2.89 -30.43
C SER A 88 18.97 3.01 -30.35
N ILE A 89 18.45 4.23 -30.39
CA ILE A 89 17.03 4.54 -30.30
C ILE A 89 16.46 4.87 -31.67
N TYR A 90 15.27 4.37 -31.96
CA TYR A 90 14.52 4.60 -33.17
C TYR A 90 13.15 5.17 -32.87
N LEU A 91 12.70 6.10 -33.70
CA LEU A 91 11.34 6.62 -33.69
C LEU A 91 10.45 5.68 -34.51
N ALA A 92 9.45 5.11 -33.88
CA ALA A 92 8.44 4.27 -34.50
C ALA A 92 7.05 4.90 -34.40
N GLY A 93 6.21 4.71 -35.40
CA GLY A 93 4.89 5.32 -35.40
C GLY A 93 4.01 4.89 -36.55
N SER A 94 2.77 5.39 -36.60
CA SER A 94 1.82 5.17 -37.71
C SER A 94 2.36 5.56 -39.08
N PHE A 95 3.28 6.52 -39.13
CA PHE A 95 3.89 7.05 -40.36
C PHE A 95 5.03 6.19 -40.92
N ASN A 96 5.48 5.13 -40.26
CA ASN A 96 6.59 4.31 -40.75
C ASN A 96 6.43 2.79 -40.52
N GLY A 97 5.22 2.35 -40.24
CA GLY A 97 4.91 0.91 -40.10
C GLY A 97 5.44 0.31 -38.78
N TRP A 98 5.70 1.14 -37.74
CA TRP A 98 6.09 0.71 -36.41
C TRP A 98 7.39 -0.13 -36.39
N GLN A 99 7.28 -1.48 -36.37
CA GLN A 99 8.42 -2.38 -36.26
C GLN A 99 9.46 -2.24 -37.40
N ASP A 100 9.03 -1.74 -38.56
CA ASP A 100 9.90 -1.47 -39.69
C ASP A 100 10.86 -0.29 -39.50
N ALA A 101 10.75 0.43 -38.41
CA ALA A 101 11.65 1.56 -38.10
C ALA A 101 13.05 1.10 -37.67
N VAL A 102 13.17 -0.02 -36.96
CA VAL A 102 14.44 -0.50 -36.41
C VAL A 102 15.43 -0.88 -37.53
N GLY A 103 16.69 -0.45 -37.36
CA GLY A 103 17.77 -0.69 -38.35
C GLY A 103 17.77 0.28 -39.54
N LYS A 104 16.73 1.10 -39.74
CA LYS A 104 16.70 2.11 -40.82
C LYS A 104 17.27 3.44 -40.34
N ALA A 105 18.39 3.86 -40.97
CA ALA A 105 19.13 5.09 -40.58
C ALA A 105 18.24 6.34 -40.49
N LYS A 106 17.21 6.46 -41.35
CA LYS A 106 16.30 7.61 -41.37
C LYS A 106 15.40 7.73 -40.14
N TRP A 107 15.21 6.66 -39.37
CA TRP A 107 14.41 6.64 -38.16
C TRP A 107 15.25 6.58 -36.88
N ARG A 108 16.58 6.46 -37.02
CA ARG A 108 17.50 6.45 -35.91
C ARG A 108 17.61 7.86 -35.31
N MET A 109 17.44 7.96 -34.01
CA MET A 109 17.58 9.21 -33.26
C MET A 109 19.07 9.51 -32.97
N SER A 110 19.43 10.78 -32.97
CA SER A 110 20.79 11.26 -32.66
C SER A 110 20.84 11.91 -31.30
N ARG A 111 21.95 11.71 -30.58
CA ARG A 111 22.21 12.44 -29.32
C ARG A 111 22.39 13.93 -29.60
N THR A 112 21.70 14.77 -28.86
CA THR A 112 21.71 16.23 -29.00
C THR A 112 21.57 16.89 -27.62
N GLN A 113 21.89 18.18 -27.54
CA GLN A 113 21.61 19.00 -26.36
C GLN A 113 20.31 19.77 -26.59
N LEU A 114 19.37 19.69 -25.62
CA LEU A 114 18.14 20.47 -25.60
C LEU A 114 18.02 21.11 -24.23
N GLU A 115 18.01 22.47 -24.16
CA GLU A 115 17.94 23.24 -22.90
C GLU A 115 18.93 22.74 -21.81
N GLY A 116 20.16 22.41 -22.23
CA GLY A 116 21.23 21.96 -21.33
C GLY A 116 21.12 20.49 -20.90
N ARG A 117 20.15 19.71 -21.42
CA ARG A 117 20.00 18.28 -21.19
C ARG A 117 20.44 17.47 -22.40
N GLU A 118 21.16 16.39 -22.17
CA GLU A 118 21.46 15.42 -23.23
C GLU A 118 20.22 14.56 -23.50
N VAL A 119 19.76 14.56 -24.75
CA VAL A 119 18.60 13.83 -25.23
C VAL A 119 18.88 13.15 -26.56
N TYR A 120 18.03 12.21 -26.95
CA TYR A 120 17.99 11.73 -28.33
C TYR A 120 16.90 12.49 -29.09
N SER A 121 17.22 12.99 -30.29
CA SER A 121 16.23 13.67 -31.12
C SER A 121 16.27 13.24 -32.59
N LEU A 122 15.11 13.39 -33.25
CA LEU A 122 14.94 13.20 -34.68
C LEU A 122 14.04 14.28 -35.27
N LYS A 123 14.50 14.97 -36.33
CA LYS A 123 13.73 15.97 -37.05
C LYS A 123 13.12 15.40 -38.31
N LEU A 124 11.83 15.58 -38.50
CA LEU A 124 11.09 15.12 -39.69
C LEU A 124 10.33 16.31 -40.32
N PRO A 125 10.35 16.45 -41.66
CA PRO A 125 9.49 17.41 -42.35
C PRO A 125 8.01 17.13 -42.05
N LEU A 126 7.20 18.14 -41.77
CA LEU A 126 5.78 17.97 -41.48
C LEU A 126 5.02 17.30 -42.62
N GLU A 127 5.49 17.43 -43.86
CA GLU A 127 4.93 16.75 -45.02
C GLU A 127 4.96 15.21 -44.91
N MET A 128 5.90 14.68 -44.16
CA MET A 128 6.00 13.25 -43.85
C MET A 128 5.04 12.79 -42.75
N LEU A 129 4.45 13.72 -42.01
CA LEU A 129 3.60 13.48 -40.86
C LEU A 129 2.10 13.80 -41.12
N THR A 130 1.75 14.27 -42.31
CA THR A 130 0.40 14.80 -42.60
C THR A 130 -0.56 13.79 -43.25
N ILE A 131 -0.21 12.51 -43.32
CA ILE A 131 -0.93 11.50 -44.12
C ILE A 131 -2.14 10.89 -43.39
N GLU A 132 -2.24 11.04 -42.06
CA GLU A 132 -3.28 10.39 -41.23
C GLU A 132 -3.98 11.36 -40.31
N GLU A 133 -5.25 11.04 -39.94
CA GLU A 133 -6.06 11.85 -38.99
C GLU A 133 -5.49 11.86 -37.57
N ALA A 134 -4.75 10.80 -37.18
CA ALA A 134 -4.10 10.69 -35.86
C ALA A 134 -2.70 10.09 -36.04
N ILE A 135 -1.67 10.88 -35.76
CA ILE A 135 -0.27 10.43 -35.79
C ILE A 135 0.11 9.93 -34.40
N LEU A 136 0.36 8.62 -34.31
CA LEU A 136 0.81 7.97 -33.09
C LEU A 136 2.29 7.60 -33.20
N PHE A 137 3.05 7.67 -32.09
CA PHE A 137 4.45 7.30 -32.07
C PHE A 137 4.90 6.74 -30.72
N LYS A 138 6.01 6.00 -30.78
CA LYS A 138 6.76 5.47 -29.63
C LYS A 138 8.26 5.46 -29.93
N PHE A 139 9.04 5.10 -28.90
CA PHE A 139 10.46 4.84 -29.05
C PHE A 139 10.75 3.33 -28.91
N VAL A 140 11.71 2.85 -29.66
CA VAL A 140 12.11 1.44 -29.67
C VAL A 140 13.64 1.35 -29.77
N THR A 141 14.26 0.39 -29.09
CA THR A 141 15.71 0.16 -29.16
C THR A 141 16.08 -0.72 -30.37
N ASP A 142 17.37 -0.77 -30.70
CA ASP A 142 17.93 -1.68 -31.69
C ASP A 142 17.76 -3.16 -31.32
N GLN A 143 17.52 -3.48 -30.07
CA GLN A 143 17.19 -4.82 -29.57
C GLN A 143 15.68 -5.12 -29.62
N HIS A 144 14.89 -4.30 -30.30
CA HIS A 144 13.42 -4.41 -30.38
C HIS A 144 12.70 -4.27 -29.07
N TYR A 145 13.32 -3.66 -28.04
CA TYR A 145 12.64 -3.31 -26.80
C TYR A 145 11.81 -2.04 -26.98
N TRP A 146 10.48 -2.16 -26.80
CA TRP A 146 9.55 -1.04 -26.81
C TRP A 146 9.64 -0.27 -25.49
N ILE A 147 10.06 0.98 -25.56
CA ILE A 147 10.18 1.82 -24.38
C ILE A 147 8.77 2.15 -23.89
N PRO A 148 8.45 1.88 -22.61
CA PRO A 148 7.14 2.19 -22.05
C PRO A 148 6.78 3.66 -22.22
N VAL A 149 5.53 3.92 -22.59
CA VAL A 149 4.99 5.27 -22.70
C VAL A 149 4.55 5.73 -21.32
N ASP A 150 4.92 6.94 -20.97
CA ASP A 150 4.53 7.57 -19.71
C ASP A 150 3.00 7.82 -19.71
N PRO A 151 2.20 7.14 -18.87
CA PRO A 151 0.76 7.28 -18.86
C PRO A 151 0.31 8.69 -18.41
N ASP A 152 1.16 9.43 -17.71
CA ASP A 152 0.90 10.79 -17.26
C ASP A 152 1.25 11.85 -18.33
N ALA A 153 1.77 11.42 -19.48
CA ALA A 153 2.08 12.35 -20.55
C ALA A 153 0.80 13.01 -21.11
N PRO A 154 0.79 14.34 -21.32
CA PRO A 154 -0.43 15.06 -21.74
C PRO A 154 -0.96 14.66 -23.12
N ASN A 155 -0.19 13.90 -23.89
CA ASN A 155 -0.54 13.37 -25.19
C ASN A 155 -0.55 11.84 -25.22
N PHE A 156 -0.63 11.19 -24.05
CA PHE A 156 -0.83 9.75 -23.94
C PHE A 156 -2.17 9.33 -24.57
N VAL A 157 -2.17 8.21 -25.27
CA VAL A 157 -3.37 7.56 -25.83
C VAL A 157 -3.18 6.06 -25.75
N SER A 158 -4.19 5.35 -25.24
CA SER A 158 -4.27 3.90 -25.32
C SER A 158 -4.94 3.48 -26.63
N ASP A 159 -4.45 2.44 -27.29
CA ASP A 159 -5.16 1.79 -28.39
C ASP A 159 -6.18 0.76 -27.87
N ASP A 160 -6.95 0.15 -28.79
CA ASP A 160 -8.00 -0.83 -28.46
C ASP A 160 -7.43 -2.13 -27.83
N GLU A 161 -6.13 -2.35 -27.91
CA GLU A 161 -5.41 -3.49 -27.32
C GLU A 161 -4.77 -3.14 -25.95
N GLY A 162 -4.97 -1.89 -25.49
CA GLY A 162 -4.41 -1.40 -24.24
C GLY A 162 -2.96 -0.92 -24.33
N ASN A 163 -2.35 -0.84 -25.52
CA ASN A 163 -0.99 -0.33 -25.67
C ASN A 163 -0.95 1.20 -25.59
N GLY A 164 -0.13 1.76 -24.70
CA GLY A 164 0.12 3.20 -24.62
C GLY A 164 0.90 3.72 -25.84
N ASN A 165 0.52 4.89 -26.37
CA ASN A 165 1.19 5.59 -27.46
C ASN A 165 1.23 7.10 -27.15
N TYR A 166 2.19 7.83 -27.74
CA TYR A 166 2.15 9.29 -27.78
C TYR A 166 1.42 9.76 -29.03
N ARG A 167 0.56 10.79 -28.91
CA ARG A 167 -0.10 11.44 -30.05
C ARG A 167 0.65 12.70 -30.46
N PHE A 168 1.02 12.82 -31.73
CA PHE A 168 1.51 14.05 -32.32
C PHE A 168 0.36 14.91 -32.82
N SER A 169 0.38 16.22 -32.55
CA SER A 169 -0.64 17.17 -33.00
C SER A 169 -0.03 18.41 -33.66
N LEU A 170 -0.45 18.74 -34.87
CA LEU A 170 -0.06 19.98 -35.54
C LEU A 170 -0.62 21.25 -34.87
N LYS A 171 -1.67 21.09 -34.06
CA LYS A 171 -2.32 22.22 -33.35
C LYS A 171 -1.68 22.55 -32.01
N ARG A 172 -0.85 21.65 -31.47
CA ARG A 172 -0.15 21.81 -30.18
C ARG A 172 1.33 21.53 -30.38
N SER A 173 2.05 22.50 -30.86
CA SER A 173 3.46 22.38 -31.23
C SER A 173 4.45 22.87 -30.17
N GLY A 174 3.96 23.24 -28.98
CA GLY A 174 4.71 23.95 -27.95
C GLY A 174 4.43 25.46 -27.94
N ARG A 175 3.99 26.05 -29.08
CA ARG A 175 3.63 27.46 -29.18
C ARG A 175 2.23 27.82 -28.67
N HIS A 176 1.59 26.95 -27.96
CA HIS A 176 0.33 27.17 -27.28
C HIS A 176 0.53 27.53 -25.80
N ARG A 177 1.76 27.53 -25.30
CA ARG A 177 2.10 27.73 -23.88
C ARG A 177 2.66 29.10 -23.63
N LEU A 178 2.16 29.78 -22.60
CA LEU A 178 2.59 31.07 -22.14
C LEU A 178 2.78 31.01 -20.62
N CYS A 179 3.84 31.69 -20.13
CA CYS A 179 3.93 31.98 -18.72
C CYS A 179 3.37 33.38 -18.44
N PHE A 180 2.78 33.53 -17.26
CA PHE A 180 2.30 34.83 -16.80
C PHE A 180 2.84 35.13 -15.40
N LYS A 181 2.94 36.42 -15.09
CA LYS A 181 3.22 36.90 -13.76
C LYS A 181 2.11 37.81 -13.28
N LEU A 182 1.70 37.59 -12.04
CA LEU A 182 0.69 38.39 -11.37
C LEU A 182 1.35 39.61 -10.70
N SER A 183 0.58 40.70 -10.57
CA SER A 183 1.03 41.91 -9.86
C SER A 183 1.14 41.67 -8.35
N ARG A 184 0.43 40.69 -7.82
CA ARG A 184 0.45 40.27 -6.41
C ARG A 184 0.18 38.74 -6.29
N PRO A 185 0.61 38.10 -5.21
CA PRO A 185 0.19 36.73 -4.93
C PRO A 185 -1.34 36.62 -4.85
N LEU A 186 -1.90 35.51 -5.34
CA LEU A 186 -3.34 35.24 -5.22
C LEU A 186 -3.67 34.70 -3.84
N ASP A 187 -4.86 35.03 -3.37
CA ASP A 187 -5.45 34.42 -2.19
C ASP A 187 -6.05 33.06 -2.59
N LEU A 188 -5.48 31.97 -2.10
CA LEU A 188 -5.92 30.61 -2.41
C LEU A 188 -7.31 30.28 -1.82
N SER A 189 -7.82 31.11 -0.89
CA SER A 189 -9.15 30.95 -0.32
C SER A 189 -10.27 31.39 -1.25
N GLU A 190 -9.93 32.00 -2.41
CA GLU A 190 -10.87 32.48 -3.41
C GLU A 190 -10.69 31.71 -4.73
N ASN A 191 -11.76 31.63 -5.52
CA ASN A 191 -11.67 31.12 -6.89
C ASN A 191 -11.16 32.23 -7.80
N HIS A 192 -10.21 31.90 -8.65
CA HIS A 192 -9.63 32.79 -9.63
C HIS A 192 -9.82 32.25 -11.04
N SER A 193 -9.95 33.13 -12.01
CA SER A 193 -10.04 32.78 -13.41
C SER A 193 -9.28 33.76 -14.31
N LEU A 194 -8.84 33.28 -15.46
CA LEU A 194 -8.24 34.07 -16.51
C LEU A 194 -9.22 34.25 -17.67
N VAL A 195 -9.24 35.47 -18.23
CA VAL A 195 -10.07 35.82 -19.38
C VAL A 195 -9.21 35.96 -20.62
N TYR A 196 -9.47 35.13 -21.62
CA TYR A 196 -8.93 35.29 -22.97
C TYR A 196 -9.80 36.25 -23.78
N HIS A 197 -9.25 37.35 -24.25
CA HIS A 197 -10.00 38.34 -25.02
C HIS A 197 -9.86 38.06 -26.53
N GLY A 198 -10.79 37.31 -27.07
CA GLY A 198 -10.90 37.05 -28.50
C GLY A 198 -11.51 38.21 -29.28
N LYS A 199 -11.39 38.21 -30.61
CA LYS A 199 -11.93 39.27 -31.47
C LYS A 199 -13.45 39.38 -31.42
N LEU A 200 -14.16 38.26 -31.24
CA LEU A 200 -15.63 38.18 -31.26
C LEU A 200 -16.23 37.89 -29.89
N HIS A 201 -15.55 37.07 -29.10
CA HIS A 201 -15.99 36.65 -27.78
C HIS A 201 -14.82 36.52 -26.84
N SER A 202 -15.04 36.85 -25.57
CA SER A 202 -14.10 36.55 -24.49
C SER A 202 -14.43 35.15 -23.94
N HIS A 203 -13.44 34.43 -23.48
CA HIS A 203 -13.54 33.10 -22.87
C HIS A 203 -12.86 33.14 -21.50
N GLU A 204 -13.60 32.75 -20.47
CA GLU A 204 -13.10 32.62 -19.11
C GLU A 204 -12.73 31.17 -18.80
N ALA A 205 -11.61 30.97 -18.15
CA ALA A 205 -11.14 29.66 -17.70
C ALA A 205 -10.68 29.75 -16.25
N ASN A 206 -11.01 28.74 -15.46
CA ASN A 206 -10.54 28.65 -14.09
C ASN A 206 -9.01 28.63 -14.05
N LEU A 207 -8.46 29.29 -13.02
CA LEU A 207 -7.05 29.27 -12.70
C LEU A 207 -6.81 28.30 -11.54
N ASP A 208 -6.29 27.11 -11.89
CA ASP A 208 -6.01 26.08 -10.90
C ASP A 208 -4.83 26.48 -9.99
N PRO A 209 -4.86 26.15 -8.69
CA PRO A 209 -3.73 26.39 -7.80
C PRO A 209 -2.41 25.76 -8.26
N GLY A 210 -2.49 24.68 -9.07
CA GLY A 210 -1.36 24.07 -9.77
C GLY A 210 -0.37 23.30 -8.89
N PRO A 211 0.75 22.87 -9.48
CA PRO A 211 1.71 21.99 -8.79
C PRO A 211 2.32 22.60 -7.52
N PHE A 212 2.51 23.94 -7.48
CA PHE A 212 3.07 24.58 -6.30
C PHE A 212 2.19 24.38 -5.06
N PHE A 213 0.86 24.32 -5.25
CA PHE A 213 -0.11 24.12 -4.19
C PHE A 213 0.10 22.77 -3.48
N PHE A 214 0.37 21.73 -4.23
CA PHE A 214 0.65 20.42 -3.66
C PHE A 214 2.01 20.31 -2.98
N GLY A 215 2.87 21.31 -3.12
CA GLY A 215 4.13 21.48 -2.40
C GLY A 215 4.03 22.27 -1.10
N LEU A 216 2.84 22.82 -0.78
CA LEU A 216 2.65 23.59 0.45
C LEU A 216 2.84 22.73 1.69
N LYS A 217 3.53 23.28 2.69
CA LYS A 217 3.85 22.57 3.93
C LYS A 217 4.05 23.51 5.10
N SER A 218 3.98 22.96 6.29
CA SER A 218 4.37 23.63 7.55
C SER A 218 5.16 22.65 8.42
N ASP A 219 6.05 23.17 9.25
CA ASP A 219 6.81 22.42 10.24
C ASP A 219 6.24 22.62 11.67
N LYS A 220 5.18 23.42 11.83
CA LYS A 220 4.54 23.62 13.13
C LYS A 220 3.88 22.32 13.63
N PRO A 221 3.97 21.99 14.92
CA PRO A 221 3.19 20.90 15.49
C PRO A 221 1.68 21.14 15.26
N LEU A 222 0.95 20.12 14.81
CA LEU A 222 -0.48 20.19 14.54
C LEU A 222 -1.30 19.48 15.62
N GLY A 223 -2.62 19.71 15.62
CA GLY A 223 -3.53 19.15 16.59
C GLY A 223 -3.67 20.00 17.86
N ALA A 224 -4.17 19.40 18.92
CA ALA A 224 -4.28 20.00 20.25
C ALA A 224 -2.99 19.76 21.05
N ILE A 225 -2.25 20.84 21.34
CA ILE A 225 -0.99 20.81 22.08
C ILE A 225 -1.24 21.37 23.48
N VAL A 226 -1.02 20.51 24.47
CA VAL A 226 -1.24 20.84 25.91
C VAL A 226 0.07 21.24 26.55
N GLU A 227 0.07 22.43 27.17
CA GLU A 227 1.13 22.91 28.03
C GLU A 227 0.58 23.12 29.46
N GLU A 228 1.43 23.50 30.40
CA GLU A 228 1.02 23.63 31.81
C GLU A 228 -0.12 24.66 31.99
N ASP A 229 0.02 25.84 31.34
CA ASP A 229 -0.87 26.98 31.52
C ASP A 229 -1.71 27.30 30.26
N CYS A 230 -1.52 26.58 29.15
CA CYS A 230 -2.25 26.84 27.92
C CYS A 230 -2.49 25.61 27.10
N THR A 231 -3.41 25.69 26.13
CA THR A 231 -3.65 24.71 25.08
C THR A 231 -3.73 25.42 23.76
N THR A 232 -2.94 24.95 22.79
CA THR A 232 -2.88 25.50 21.43
C THR A 232 -3.50 24.50 20.45
N PHE A 233 -4.46 24.96 19.66
CA PHE A 233 -5.07 24.19 18.57
C PHE A 233 -4.48 24.66 17.24
N ARG A 234 -4.04 23.72 16.40
CA ARG A 234 -3.46 24.02 15.09
C ARG A 234 -4.02 23.09 14.01
N LEU A 235 -4.43 23.71 12.90
CA LEU A 235 -4.94 23.00 11.73
C LEU A 235 -4.28 23.55 10.46
N PHE A 236 -3.73 22.69 9.59
CA PHE A 236 -3.28 23.07 8.26
C PHE A 236 -4.47 23.04 7.30
N ALA A 237 -4.86 24.23 6.79
CA ALA A 237 -5.97 24.39 5.86
C ALA A 237 -5.68 25.53 4.86
N PRO A 238 -4.97 25.22 3.76
CA PRO A 238 -4.37 26.25 2.89
C PRO A 238 -5.39 27.08 2.12
N ARG A 239 -6.56 26.54 1.79
CA ARG A 239 -7.62 27.25 1.08
C ARG A 239 -8.77 27.72 1.98
N ALA A 240 -8.67 27.55 3.29
CA ALA A 240 -9.69 28.05 4.19
C ALA A 240 -9.75 29.59 4.19
N LYS A 241 -10.97 30.15 4.19
CA LYS A 241 -11.26 31.57 4.38
C LYS A 241 -11.21 31.96 5.85
N TRP A 242 -11.69 31.07 6.66
CA TRP A 242 -11.67 31.18 8.12
C TRP A 242 -11.73 29.76 8.70
N VAL A 243 -11.15 29.57 9.86
CA VAL A 243 -11.24 28.38 10.68
C VAL A 243 -11.69 28.77 12.08
N LYS A 244 -12.58 27.98 12.67
CA LYS A 244 -13.03 28.12 14.06
C LYS A 244 -12.82 26.81 14.80
N VAL A 245 -12.46 26.89 16.05
CA VAL A 245 -12.44 25.77 17.00
C VAL A 245 -13.54 25.95 18.03
N GLY A 246 -14.35 24.93 18.22
CA GLY A 246 -15.37 24.85 19.27
C GLY A 246 -14.92 23.88 20.35
N VAL A 247 -14.74 24.39 21.59
CA VAL A 247 -14.24 23.60 22.72
C VAL A 247 -15.30 23.56 23.82
N PHE A 248 -15.51 22.41 24.45
CA PHE A 248 -16.47 22.21 25.53
C PHE A 248 -16.00 21.14 26.51
N GLN A 249 -16.51 21.21 27.75
CA GLN A 249 -16.18 20.27 28.80
C GLN A 249 -17.15 19.08 28.83
N LYS A 250 -16.73 17.99 29.47
CA LYS A 250 -17.60 16.81 29.69
C LYS A 250 -18.88 17.22 30.43
N GLY A 251 -20.03 16.90 29.81
CA GLY A 251 -21.35 17.23 30.37
C GLY A 251 -21.96 18.57 29.90
N GLU A 252 -21.23 19.37 29.15
CA GLU A 252 -21.76 20.56 28.50
C GLU A 252 -22.52 20.22 27.22
N SER A 253 -23.42 21.11 26.77
CA SER A 253 -24.23 20.90 25.55
C SER A 253 -23.37 20.96 24.29
N LYS A 254 -23.57 19.99 23.42
CA LYS A 254 -22.95 19.93 22.10
C LYS A 254 -23.55 20.95 21.10
N ASP A 255 -24.72 21.50 21.41
CA ASP A 255 -25.52 22.31 20.48
C ASP A 255 -25.28 23.80 20.66
N GLU A 256 -24.74 24.21 21.80
CA GLU A 256 -24.46 25.61 22.15
C GLU A 256 -22.98 25.87 22.32
N LEU A 257 -22.16 25.51 21.29
CA LEU A 257 -20.72 25.71 21.33
C LEU A 257 -20.35 27.16 21.05
N ASP A 258 -19.48 27.71 21.88
CA ASP A 258 -18.81 28.98 21.58
C ASP A 258 -17.62 28.71 20.64
N TRP A 259 -17.70 29.24 19.41
CA TRP A 259 -16.74 29.02 18.34
C TRP A 259 -15.70 30.15 18.32
N SER A 260 -14.48 29.86 18.73
CA SER A 260 -13.35 30.78 18.68
C SER A 260 -12.75 30.81 17.27
N LEU A 261 -12.61 32.02 16.70
CA LEU A 261 -11.94 32.23 15.43
C LEU A 261 -10.42 31.98 15.59
N MET A 262 -9.82 31.26 14.67
CA MET A 262 -8.39 31.00 14.64
C MET A 262 -7.66 32.01 13.76
N GLU A 263 -6.38 32.24 14.04
CA GLU A 263 -5.51 33.16 13.27
C GLU A 263 -4.69 32.34 12.26
N ARG A 264 -4.63 32.82 11.01
CA ARG A 264 -3.85 32.19 9.95
C ARG A 264 -2.41 32.71 9.95
N SER A 265 -1.44 31.80 9.92
CA SER A 265 -0.04 32.10 9.71
C SER A 265 0.39 32.02 8.24
N ASP A 266 1.59 32.51 7.92
CA ASP A 266 2.11 32.56 6.55
C ASP A 266 2.31 31.16 5.91
N ASP A 267 2.46 30.12 6.73
CA ASP A 267 2.60 28.71 6.34
C ASP A 267 1.27 27.95 6.29
N TYR A 268 0.15 28.66 6.17
CA TYR A 268 -1.21 28.15 6.01
C TYR A 268 -1.73 27.34 7.21
N VAL A 269 -1.08 27.43 8.36
CA VAL A 269 -1.58 26.87 9.63
C VAL A 269 -2.48 27.90 10.31
N TRP A 270 -3.64 27.44 10.75
CA TRP A 270 -4.57 28.17 11.58
C TRP A 270 -4.33 27.81 13.05
N GLU A 271 -4.27 28.81 13.93
CA GLU A 271 -3.92 28.66 15.33
C GLU A 271 -4.91 29.38 16.25
N ALA A 272 -5.26 28.74 17.37
CA ALA A 272 -5.94 29.38 18.49
C ALA A 272 -5.27 28.95 19.82
N VAL A 273 -5.01 29.92 20.70
CA VAL A 273 -4.39 29.67 22.01
C VAL A 273 -5.40 29.98 23.12
N PHE A 274 -5.65 29.01 23.96
CA PHE A 274 -6.48 29.11 25.14
C PHE A 274 -5.56 29.20 26.37
N PRO A 275 -5.71 30.26 27.24
CA PRO A 275 -4.85 30.47 28.38
C PRO A 275 -5.26 29.57 29.57
N GLN A 276 -5.38 28.28 29.33
CA GLN A 276 -5.68 27.23 30.33
C GLN A 276 -5.32 25.86 29.78
N ASN A 277 -5.00 24.93 30.67
CA ASN A 277 -4.85 23.53 30.33
C ASN A 277 -6.25 22.92 30.09
N LEU A 278 -6.49 22.47 28.86
CA LEU A 278 -7.77 21.90 28.41
C LEU A 278 -7.74 20.37 28.31
N ALA A 279 -6.80 19.68 28.96
CA ALA A 279 -6.77 18.22 28.96
C ALA A 279 -8.14 17.63 29.37
N GLY A 280 -8.64 16.69 28.55
CA GLY A 280 -9.97 16.10 28.72
C GLY A 280 -11.13 16.88 28.10
N ALA A 281 -10.93 18.11 27.62
CA ALA A 281 -11.95 18.84 26.87
C ALA A 281 -12.20 18.19 25.49
N ARG A 282 -13.38 18.45 24.95
CA ARG A 282 -13.82 17.99 23.61
C ARG A 282 -13.75 19.14 22.65
N TYR A 283 -13.47 18.86 21.37
CA TYR A 283 -13.39 19.90 20.36
C TYR A 283 -13.68 19.41 18.94
N TRP A 284 -14.13 20.34 18.10
CA TRP A 284 -14.24 20.21 16.65
C TRP A 284 -13.70 21.44 15.97
N TYR A 285 -13.42 21.33 14.68
CA TYR A 285 -13.22 22.49 13.80
C TYR A 285 -14.44 22.74 12.93
N ARG A 286 -14.57 23.98 12.47
CA ARG A 286 -15.41 24.41 11.37
C ARG A 286 -14.63 25.36 10.49
N LEU A 287 -14.85 25.29 9.20
CA LEU A 287 -14.17 26.18 8.27
C LEU A 287 -15.01 26.36 6.98
N ASP A 288 -14.70 27.43 6.22
CA ASP A 288 -15.23 27.71 4.91
C ASP A 288 -14.07 27.97 3.94
N GLY A 289 -14.31 27.81 2.65
CA GLY A 289 -13.32 27.98 1.58
C GLY A 289 -13.94 28.18 0.21
N PRO A 290 -13.17 28.02 -0.88
CA PRO A 290 -13.67 28.27 -2.22
C PRO A 290 -14.70 27.23 -2.63
N SER A 291 -15.79 27.70 -3.27
CA SER A 291 -16.83 26.85 -3.84
C SER A 291 -16.35 26.17 -5.15
N GLY A 292 -17.04 25.11 -5.57
CA GLY A 292 -16.81 24.43 -6.84
C GLY A 292 -16.43 22.97 -6.69
N SER A 293 -16.18 22.28 -7.79
CA SER A 293 -16.01 20.82 -7.83
C SER A 293 -14.73 20.32 -7.11
N THR A 294 -13.73 21.17 -6.97
CA THR A 294 -12.49 20.88 -6.24
C THR A 294 -12.56 21.21 -4.74
N GLY A 295 -13.64 21.87 -4.29
CA GLY A 295 -13.92 22.16 -2.88
C GLY A 295 -14.97 21.20 -2.33
N ASN A 296 -14.96 21.02 -1.01
CA ASN A 296 -16.02 20.34 -0.25
C ASN A 296 -16.22 21.05 1.09
N PHE A 297 -16.02 22.39 1.05
CA PHE A 297 -16.14 23.21 2.24
C PHE A 297 -17.61 23.35 2.63
N ASP A 298 -17.90 23.04 3.89
CA ASP A 298 -19.22 23.19 4.50
C ASP A 298 -19.07 23.87 5.87
N PRO A 299 -19.46 25.14 6.01
CA PRO A 299 -19.30 25.91 7.25
C PRO A 299 -20.08 25.36 8.42
N ASP A 300 -21.07 24.49 8.20
CA ASP A 300 -21.87 23.87 9.26
C ASP A 300 -21.36 22.48 9.65
N PHE A 301 -20.52 21.85 8.85
CA PHE A 301 -19.97 20.55 9.15
C PHE A 301 -18.94 20.62 10.30
N LYS A 302 -19.08 19.72 11.28
CA LYS A 302 -18.15 19.58 12.41
C LYS A 302 -17.02 18.62 12.01
N ILE A 303 -15.81 19.14 11.89
CA ILE A 303 -14.64 18.42 11.44
C ILE A 303 -13.87 17.88 12.65
N LEU A 304 -13.65 16.56 12.68
CA LEU A 304 -12.70 15.93 13.60
C LEU A 304 -11.27 16.30 13.20
N ASP A 305 -10.46 16.69 14.17
CA ASP A 305 -9.04 16.99 13.95
C ASP A 305 -8.31 15.74 13.45
N PRO A 306 -7.63 15.78 12.29
CA PRO A 306 -6.82 14.66 11.81
C PRO A 306 -5.71 14.21 12.77
N TYR A 307 -5.30 15.09 13.69
CA TYR A 307 -4.28 14.85 14.72
C TYR A 307 -4.87 14.56 16.11
N ALA A 308 -6.18 14.37 16.24
CA ALA A 308 -6.80 14.00 17.50
C ALA A 308 -6.28 12.65 17.99
N LYS A 309 -5.75 12.60 19.21
CA LYS A 309 -5.16 11.38 19.81
C LYS A 309 -6.19 10.50 20.50
N ALA A 310 -7.39 11.00 20.70
CA ALA A 310 -8.56 10.28 21.12
C ALA A 310 -9.82 10.94 20.55
N THR A 311 -10.82 10.14 20.27
CA THR A 311 -12.13 10.59 19.77
C THR A 311 -13.24 9.80 20.44
N MET A 312 -14.43 10.36 20.49
CA MET A 312 -15.62 9.70 21.06
C MET A 312 -16.29 8.77 20.04
N SER A 313 -16.13 9.04 18.75
CA SER A 313 -16.65 8.27 17.62
C SER A 313 -15.97 8.73 16.33
N CYS A 314 -16.27 8.09 15.21
CA CYS A 314 -15.82 8.52 13.88
C CYS A 314 -16.26 9.95 13.50
N ASP A 315 -17.39 10.44 14.03
CA ASP A 315 -17.84 11.82 13.86
C ASP A 315 -17.13 12.81 14.79
N GLY A 316 -16.35 12.32 15.73
CA GLY A 316 -15.79 13.11 16.85
C GLY A 316 -16.79 13.27 18.01
N PRO A 317 -16.58 14.20 18.92
CA PRO A 317 -15.46 15.15 18.96
C PRO A 317 -14.12 14.49 19.21
N GLY A 318 -13.06 15.19 18.82
CA GLY A 318 -11.74 14.92 19.34
C GLY A 318 -11.65 15.27 20.83
N ILE A 319 -10.80 14.58 21.56
CA ILE A 319 -10.53 14.83 22.98
C ILE A 319 -9.09 15.31 23.13
N VAL A 320 -8.91 16.37 23.88
CA VAL A 320 -7.58 16.94 24.20
C VAL A 320 -6.84 15.97 25.13
N VAL A 321 -5.74 15.41 24.68
CA VAL A 321 -4.94 14.43 25.42
C VAL A 321 -3.62 15.05 25.86
N ASP A 322 -3.33 15.05 27.16
CA ASP A 322 -2.00 15.30 27.68
C ASP A 322 -1.21 13.99 27.81
N GLU A 323 -0.35 13.72 26.85
CA GLU A 323 0.45 12.47 26.83
C GLU A 323 1.42 12.34 28.01
N LYS A 324 1.77 13.46 28.68
CA LYS A 324 2.65 13.43 29.86
C LYS A 324 2.01 12.75 31.08
N MET A 325 0.69 12.57 31.04
CA MET A 325 -0.05 11.86 32.10
C MET A 325 0.12 10.34 32.01
N TYR A 326 0.64 9.82 30.91
CA TYR A 326 0.80 8.38 30.69
C TYR A 326 2.24 7.95 30.95
N SER A 327 2.40 6.81 31.61
CA SER A 327 3.73 6.23 31.85
C SER A 327 4.41 5.83 30.53
N PRO A 328 5.74 5.93 30.42
CA PRO A 328 6.45 5.43 29.24
C PRO A 328 6.16 3.95 28.99
N VAL A 329 6.03 3.57 27.71
CA VAL A 329 5.89 2.16 27.33
C VAL A 329 7.17 1.39 27.61
N ARG A 330 7.03 0.09 27.94
CA ARG A 330 8.19 -0.79 28.11
C ARG A 330 8.84 -1.05 26.77
N ASN A 331 10.17 -1.05 26.75
CA ASN A 331 10.89 -1.44 25.54
C ASN A 331 10.74 -2.95 25.32
N PHE A 332 10.25 -3.33 24.18
CA PHE A 332 10.18 -4.70 23.68
C PHE A 332 11.06 -4.81 22.44
N GLN A 333 11.77 -5.93 22.35
CA GLN A 333 12.61 -6.24 21.18
C GLN A 333 12.01 -7.42 20.44
N PRO A 334 11.45 -7.22 19.24
CA PRO A 334 10.96 -8.32 18.42
C PRO A 334 12.13 -9.24 18.02
N VAL A 335 11.80 -10.49 17.67
CA VAL A 335 12.77 -11.40 17.06
C VAL A 335 13.21 -10.86 15.69
N ALA A 336 14.34 -11.35 15.19
CA ALA A 336 14.79 -10.97 13.84
C ALA A 336 13.76 -11.39 12.78
N TRP A 337 13.68 -10.65 11.69
CA TRP A 337 12.64 -10.83 10.66
C TRP A 337 12.55 -12.26 10.11
N GLN A 338 13.71 -12.93 9.90
CA GLN A 338 13.72 -14.33 9.45
C GLN A 338 13.16 -15.34 10.47
N ASP A 339 13.05 -14.92 11.73
CA ASP A 339 12.53 -15.74 12.82
C ASP A 339 11.06 -15.48 13.12
N LEU A 340 10.46 -14.52 12.44
CA LEU A 340 9.03 -14.20 12.56
C LEU A 340 8.16 -15.38 12.09
N VAL A 341 7.11 -15.62 12.84
CA VAL A 341 5.93 -16.42 12.48
C VAL A 341 4.73 -15.54 12.82
N VAL A 342 4.09 -14.99 11.81
CA VAL A 342 3.04 -13.98 11.94
C VAL A 342 1.67 -14.64 11.97
N MET A 343 0.77 -14.14 12.82
CA MET A 343 -0.66 -14.41 12.71
C MET A 343 -1.39 -13.10 12.44
N GLU A 344 -2.10 -13.04 11.32
CA GLU A 344 -3.07 -11.99 11.05
C GLU A 344 -4.39 -12.30 11.77
N ALA A 345 -4.95 -11.30 12.47
CA ALA A 345 -6.18 -11.49 13.21
C ALA A 345 -6.96 -10.18 13.44
N HIS A 346 -8.29 -10.30 13.50
CA HIS A 346 -9.15 -9.20 13.91
C HIS A 346 -9.34 -9.18 15.42
N THR A 347 -9.31 -8.00 16.03
CA THR A 347 -9.36 -7.79 17.48
C THR A 347 -10.58 -8.45 18.14
N ARG A 348 -11.75 -8.36 17.52
CA ARG A 348 -13.00 -8.95 18.05
C ARG A 348 -13.19 -10.42 17.71
N ASP A 349 -12.71 -10.86 16.53
CA ASP A 349 -12.92 -12.25 16.08
C ASP A 349 -12.16 -13.23 16.96
N LEU A 350 -10.98 -12.85 17.45
CA LEU A 350 -10.19 -13.64 18.41
C LEU A 350 -10.93 -13.90 19.72
N VAL A 351 -11.86 -13.05 20.14
CA VAL A 351 -12.55 -13.14 21.43
C VAL A 351 -14.04 -13.48 21.32
N ALA A 352 -14.61 -13.46 20.11
CA ALA A 352 -16.04 -13.67 19.90
C ALA A 352 -16.55 -15.04 20.43
N GLY A 353 -15.72 -16.09 20.34
CA GLY A 353 -16.04 -17.43 20.84
C GLY A 353 -15.60 -17.70 22.28
N ILE A 354 -15.10 -16.69 23.02
CA ILE A 354 -14.62 -16.86 24.39
C ILE A 354 -15.77 -16.57 25.36
N PRO A 355 -16.10 -17.51 26.28
CA PRO A 355 -17.06 -17.23 27.35
C PRO A 355 -16.68 -16.00 28.17
N GLU A 356 -17.68 -15.21 28.59
CA GLU A 356 -17.49 -13.98 29.38
C GLU A 356 -16.87 -12.79 28.60
N SER A 357 -16.66 -12.90 27.29
CA SER A 357 -16.28 -11.75 26.46
C SER A 357 -17.48 -10.85 26.19
N GLY A 358 -17.19 -9.56 26.13
CA GLY A 358 -18.13 -8.57 25.62
C GLY A 358 -19.05 -7.93 26.65
N ARG A 359 -19.76 -6.92 26.16
CA ARG A 359 -20.78 -6.17 26.89
C ARG A 359 -22.14 -6.48 26.28
N GLY A 360 -23.03 -7.10 27.07
CA GLY A 360 -24.34 -7.51 26.55
C GLY A 360 -24.27 -8.56 25.43
N GLY A 361 -23.20 -9.40 25.40
CA GLY A 361 -22.99 -10.42 24.37
C GLY A 361 -22.25 -9.93 23.10
N VAL A 362 -21.87 -8.66 23.05
CA VAL A 362 -21.05 -8.10 21.97
C VAL A 362 -19.60 -7.98 22.44
N PRO A 363 -18.61 -8.61 21.76
CA PRO A 363 -17.20 -8.47 22.12
C PRO A 363 -16.77 -7.00 22.05
N LEU A 364 -16.11 -6.53 23.12
CA LEU A 364 -15.33 -5.30 23.07
C LEU A 364 -13.94 -5.64 22.52
N GLY A 365 -13.30 -4.75 21.77
CA GLY A 365 -12.02 -5.06 21.16
C GLY A 365 -10.88 -5.18 22.18
N PHE A 366 -10.38 -4.03 22.65
CA PHE A 366 -9.14 -3.98 23.43
C PHE A 366 -9.21 -4.67 24.80
N PRO A 367 -10.20 -4.41 25.69
CA PRO A 367 -10.17 -5.01 27.01
C PRO A 367 -10.40 -6.51 27.02
N ASP A 368 -11.26 -7.03 26.12
CA ASP A 368 -11.52 -8.47 26.01
C ASP A 368 -10.32 -9.21 25.45
N LEU A 369 -9.67 -8.66 24.42
CA LEU A 369 -8.46 -9.27 23.85
C LEU A 369 -7.30 -9.20 24.86
N SER A 370 -7.12 -8.10 25.57
CA SER A 370 -6.06 -7.98 26.60
C SER A 370 -6.24 -9.04 27.69
N ARG A 371 -7.48 -9.31 28.15
CA ARG A 371 -7.79 -10.37 29.09
C ARG A 371 -7.47 -11.76 28.53
N PHE A 372 -7.88 -12.05 27.31
CA PHE A 372 -7.62 -13.34 26.67
C PHE A 372 -6.13 -13.58 26.44
N VAL A 373 -5.36 -12.57 26.06
CA VAL A 373 -3.90 -12.65 25.90
C VAL A 373 -3.21 -13.14 27.18
N GLN A 374 -3.71 -12.76 28.36
CA GLN A 374 -3.15 -13.14 29.66
C GLN A 374 -3.45 -14.58 30.05
N GLU A 375 -4.41 -15.25 29.44
CA GLU A 375 -4.76 -16.65 29.72
C GLU A 375 -3.70 -17.63 29.17
N GLU A 376 -3.39 -18.72 29.91
CA GLU A 376 -2.46 -19.76 29.41
C GLU A 376 -2.88 -20.34 28.07
N LYS A 377 -4.20 -20.48 27.86
CA LYS A 377 -4.80 -21.04 26.64
C LYS A 377 -4.87 -20.03 25.48
N PHE A 378 -4.27 -18.86 25.58
CA PHE A 378 -4.28 -17.87 24.49
C PHE A 378 -3.83 -18.52 23.18
N TYR A 379 -4.75 -18.60 22.23
CA TYR A 379 -4.63 -19.40 21.02
C TYR A 379 -3.36 -19.13 20.21
N PRO A 380 -3.02 -17.87 19.84
CA PRO A 380 -1.80 -17.60 19.06
C PRO A 380 -0.52 -18.05 19.77
N ALA A 381 -0.43 -17.83 21.09
CA ALA A 381 0.73 -18.26 21.87
C ALA A 381 0.83 -19.78 21.97
N THR A 382 -0.29 -20.50 22.15
CA THR A 382 -0.31 -21.97 22.21
C THR A 382 0.05 -22.62 20.88
N LEU A 383 -0.23 -21.94 19.76
CA LEU A 383 0.19 -22.36 18.42
C LEU A 383 1.69 -22.11 18.17
N GLY A 384 2.32 -21.18 18.90
CA GLY A 384 3.73 -20.87 18.77
C GLY A 384 4.04 -19.59 17.97
N ILE A 385 3.03 -18.77 17.70
CA ILE A 385 3.15 -17.47 17.03
C ILE A 385 4.05 -16.54 17.86
N ASN A 386 4.84 -15.69 17.20
CA ASN A 386 5.71 -14.70 17.85
C ASN A 386 5.53 -13.27 17.30
N ALA A 387 4.59 -13.06 16.38
CA ALA A 387 4.14 -11.74 15.96
C ALA A 387 2.63 -11.77 15.67
N LEU A 388 1.88 -10.87 16.27
CA LEU A 388 0.44 -10.71 16.02
C LEU A 388 0.23 -9.48 15.15
N GLU A 389 -0.26 -9.67 13.93
CA GLU A 389 -0.69 -8.63 13.00
C GLU A 389 -2.19 -8.39 13.23
N LEU A 390 -2.51 -7.23 13.80
CA LEU A 390 -3.89 -6.85 14.08
C LEU A 390 -4.45 -6.04 12.90
N GLN A 391 -5.59 -6.48 12.36
CA GLN A 391 -6.39 -5.69 11.45
C GLN A 391 -6.64 -4.29 12.03
N PRO A 392 -7.00 -3.26 11.24
CA PRO A 392 -6.90 -1.88 11.67
C PRO A 392 -7.55 -1.60 13.03
N VAL A 393 -6.78 -0.94 13.89
CA VAL A 393 -7.20 -0.52 15.24
C VAL A 393 -7.31 0.99 15.39
N GLN A 394 -7.03 1.73 14.31
CA GLN A 394 -7.26 3.18 14.25
C GLN A 394 -8.75 3.47 14.17
N GLU A 395 -9.16 4.70 14.54
CA GLU A 395 -10.56 5.12 14.44
C GLU A 395 -11.07 4.95 13.00
N ASN A 396 -12.20 4.29 12.86
CA ASN A 396 -12.80 3.93 11.59
C ASN A 396 -14.29 4.31 11.58
N ASP A 397 -14.96 4.10 10.47
CA ASP A 397 -16.33 4.54 10.23
C ASP A 397 -17.42 3.79 11.02
N SER A 398 -17.05 2.92 11.96
CA SER A 398 -18.01 2.27 12.86
C SER A 398 -18.73 3.30 13.74
N GLN A 399 -20.05 3.38 13.63
CA GLN A 399 -20.88 4.35 14.36
C GLN A 399 -21.04 4.01 15.86
N SER A 400 -20.82 2.76 16.22
CA SER A 400 -20.89 2.29 17.60
C SER A 400 -20.18 0.96 17.79
N TYR A 401 -19.98 0.57 19.06
CA TYR A 401 -19.45 -0.76 19.41
C TYR A 401 -20.35 -1.95 18.96
N LEU A 402 -21.60 -1.69 18.61
CA LEU A 402 -22.53 -2.72 18.11
C LEU A 402 -22.28 -3.06 16.65
N GLU A 403 -21.63 -2.18 15.92
CA GLU A 403 -21.34 -2.35 14.52
C GLU A 403 -20.06 -3.16 14.33
N TYR A 404 -20.08 -4.12 13.41
CA TYR A 404 -18.92 -4.92 13.06
C TYR A 404 -18.37 -4.48 11.72
N HIS A 405 -17.10 -4.10 11.71
CA HIS A 405 -16.29 -3.82 10.53
C HIS A 405 -14.90 -4.40 10.70
N TRP A 406 -14.21 -4.70 9.61
CA TRP A 406 -12.79 -5.07 9.64
C TRP A 406 -11.87 -3.90 10.05
N GLY A 407 -12.35 -2.64 9.92
CA GLY A 407 -11.61 -1.44 10.32
C GLY A 407 -10.88 -0.73 9.18
N TYR A 408 -10.96 -1.19 7.92
CA TYR A 408 -10.23 -0.60 6.79
C TYR A 408 -10.76 0.75 6.29
N MET A 409 -11.77 1.33 6.92
CA MET A 409 -12.32 2.64 6.61
C MET A 409 -11.91 3.66 7.67
N THR A 410 -10.61 4.01 7.71
CA THR A 410 -10.01 4.89 8.72
C THR A 410 -10.54 6.32 8.60
N THR A 411 -11.02 6.90 9.71
CA THR A 411 -11.50 8.30 9.80
C THR A 411 -10.57 9.21 10.58
N ASN A 412 -9.74 8.63 11.47
CA ASN A 412 -8.68 9.35 12.18
C ASN A 412 -7.44 8.46 12.35
N PHE A 413 -6.25 9.05 12.18
CA PHE A 413 -4.99 8.33 12.08
C PHE A 413 -4.21 8.22 13.39
N PHE A 414 -4.56 8.98 14.44
CA PHE A 414 -3.85 8.99 15.72
C PHE A 414 -4.64 8.32 16.84
N SER A 415 -5.97 8.36 16.77
CA SER A 415 -6.84 7.77 17.79
C SER A 415 -6.99 6.27 17.56
N PRO A 416 -6.86 5.44 18.62
CA PRO A 416 -7.40 4.08 18.58
C PRO A 416 -8.91 4.11 18.41
N ALA A 417 -9.47 3.05 17.83
CA ALA A 417 -10.90 2.92 17.55
C ALA A 417 -11.74 3.02 18.83
N SER A 418 -12.59 4.03 18.89
CA SER A 418 -13.55 4.25 20.00
C SER A 418 -14.53 3.08 20.11
N SER A 419 -14.85 2.45 18.99
CA SER A 419 -15.74 1.28 18.93
C SER A 419 -15.16 0.03 19.61
N TYR A 420 -13.84 -0.02 19.85
CA TYR A 420 -13.16 -1.13 20.55
C TYR A 420 -12.94 -0.84 22.05
N ALA A 421 -13.32 0.34 22.52
CA ALA A 421 -13.11 0.78 23.87
C ALA A 421 -14.30 0.49 24.80
N SER A 422 -14.03 0.35 26.09
CA SER A 422 -15.08 0.17 27.11
C SER A 422 -15.82 1.49 27.43
N ASP A 423 -15.12 2.64 27.41
CA ASP A 423 -15.67 3.97 27.65
C ASP A 423 -14.90 5.06 26.87
N PRO A 424 -15.22 5.25 25.58
CA PRO A 424 -14.54 6.25 24.76
C PRO A 424 -14.72 7.70 25.28
N GLU A 425 -15.76 7.98 26.07
CA GLU A 425 -15.94 9.31 26.68
C GLU A 425 -14.87 9.65 27.72
N SER A 426 -14.26 8.64 28.34
CA SER A 426 -13.13 8.80 29.27
C SER A 426 -11.77 8.54 28.63
N THR A 427 -11.71 8.41 27.31
CA THR A 427 -10.48 8.05 26.56
C THR A 427 -9.91 6.67 26.92
N SER A 428 -10.74 5.72 27.36
CA SER A 428 -10.28 4.39 27.78
C SER A 428 -9.52 3.63 26.71
N GLN A 429 -9.81 3.87 25.42
CA GLN A 429 -9.11 3.29 24.29
C GLN A 429 -7.59 3.50 24.33
N ILE A 430 -7.12 4.59 24.95
CA ILE A 430 -5.68 4.86 25.05
C ILE A 430 -5.03 3.83 25.99
N GLU A 431 -5.50 3.74 27.23
CA GLU A 431 -4.92 2.81 28.19
C GLU A 431 -5.17 1.36 27.80
N GLU A 432 -6.36 1.05 27.30
CA GLU A 432 -6.74 -0.30 26.87
C GLU A 432 -5.88 -0.83 25.72
N LEU A 433 -5.55 0.00 24.72
CA LEU A 433 -4.63 -0.41 23.64
C LEU A 433 -3.18 -0.55 24.19
N ARG A 434 -2.73 0.34 25.06
CA ARG A 434 -1.41 0.25 25.70
C ARG A 434 -1.28 -1.03 26.52
N ASP A 435 -2.32 -1.38 27.28
CA ASP A 435 -2.39 -2.61 28.06
C ASP A 435 -2.42 -3.86 27.17
N LEU A 436 -3.15 -3.80 26.05
CA LEU A 436 -3.17 -4.87 25.07
C LEU A 436 -1.78 -5.12 24.48
N VAL A 437 -1.11 -4.08 23.99
CA VAL A 437 0.26 -4.19 23.45
C VAL A 437 1.22 -4.74 24.51
N SER A 438 1.16 -4.20 25.74
CA SER A 438 1.98 -4.68 26.85
C SER A 438 1.71 -6.16 27.19
N SER A 439 0.44 -6.59 27.13
CA SER A 439 0.05 -7.99 27.37
C SER A 439 0.59 -8.93 26.29
N ILE A 440 0.53 -8.52 25.03
CA ILE A 440 1.08 -9.27 23.89
C ILE A 440 2.61 -9.38 24.02
N HIS A 441 3.30 -8.29 24.35
CA HIS A 441 4.73 -8.30 24.66
C HIS A 441 5.07 -9.22 25.83
N GLY A 442 4.20 -9.30 26.86
CA GLY A 442 4.34 -10.23 27.98
C GLY A 442 4.31 -11.70 27.57
N ARG A 443 3.77 -12.01 26.39
CA ARG A 443 3.79 -13.36 25.77
C ARG A 443 5.00 -13.58 24.84
N GLY A 444 5.90 -12.60 24.74
CA GLY A 444 7.05 -12.66 23.84
C GLY A 444 6.70 -12.48 22.35
N MET A 445 5.59 -11.83 22.05
CA MET A 445 5.11 -11.60 20.69
C MET A 445 5.22 -10.13 20.30
N ALA A 446 5.65 -9.85 19.08
CA ALA A 446 5.60 -8.53 18.49
C ALA A 446 4.16 -8.13 18.11
N VAL A 447 3.88 -6.83 18.10
CA VAL A 447 2.60 -6.26 17.64
C VAL A 447 2.84 -5.52 16.34
N ILE A 448 2.17 -5.97 15.27
CA ILE A 448 2.13 -5.33 13.96
C ILE A 448 0.72 -4.78 13.78
N LEU A 449 0.59 -3.52 13.40
CA LEU A 449 -0.72 -2.94 13.08
C LEU A 449 -0.90 -2.85 11.57
N ASP A 450 -2.06 -3.28 11.12
CA ASP A 450 -2.51 -2.98 9.77
C ASP A 450 -2.97 -1.52 9.71
N VAL A 451 -2.49 -0.76 8.72
CA VAL A 451 -2.74 0.67 8.59
C VAL A 451 -3.19 1.05 7.19
N VAL A 452 -4.20 1.91 7.14
CA VAL A 452 -4.84 2.35 5.90
C VAL A 452 -4.59 3.84 5.70
N TYR A 453 -3.77 4.19 4.69
CA TYR A 453 -3.48 5.57 4.32
C TYR A 453 -3.84 5.89 2.86
N ASN A 454 -4.20 4.87 2.10
CA ASN A 454 -4.49 5.00 0.67
C ASN A 454 -5.89 5.60 0.40
N HIS A 455 -6.82 5.51 1.35
CA HIS A 455 -8.17 6.07 1.32
C HIS A 455 -8.65 6.41 2.74
N VAL A 456 -9.83 6.99 2.87
CA VAL A 456 -10.45 7.29 4.16
C VAL A 456 -11.89 6.81 4.22
N GLY A 457 -12.35 6.52 5.44
CA GLY A 457 -13.75 6.22 5.74
C GLY A 457 -14.63 7.46 5.83
N GLU A 458 -15.93 7.25 6.04
CA GLU A 458 -16.90 8.31 6.22
C GLU A 458 -17.23 8.52 7.73
N PRO A 459 -17.31 9.77 8.16
CA PRO A 459 -17.13 11.00 7.39
C PRO A 459 -15.66 11.29 7.04
N ALA A 460 -15.42 11.64 5.78
CA ALA A 460 -14.09 11.93 5.28
C ALA A 460 -13.62 13.33 5.69
N HIS A 461 -13.23 13.51 6.95
CA HIS A 461 -12.92 14.80 7.55
C HIS A 461 -11.87 15.62 6.78
N LEU A 462 -10.83 14.97 6.22
CA LEU A 462 -9.81 15.61 5.38
C LEU A 462 -10.42 16.27 4.13
N MET A 463 -11.51 15.72 3.59
CA MET A 463 -12.21 16.26 2.42
C MET A 463 -12.83 17.63 2.71
N TYR A 464 -13.36 17.82 3.94
CA TYR A 464 -13.94 19.08 4.40
C TYR A 464 -12.88 20.11 4.81
N ILE A 465 -11.61 19.67 5.06
CA ILE A 465 -10.48 20.57 5.31
C ILE A 465 -9.96 21.13 3.99
N ASP A 466 -9.60 20.27 3.03
CA ASP A 466 -9.22 20.65 1.67
C ASP A 466 -9.22 19.44 0.72
N LYS A 467 -10.32 19.23 0.01
CA LYS A 467 -10.48 18.13 -0.93
C LYS A 467 -9.36 18.08 -1.98
N LEU A 468 -8.98 19.23 -2.54
CA LEU A 468 -7.96 19.31 -3.58
C LEU A 468 -6.56 18.92 -3.08
N TYR A 469 -6.25 19.29 -1.82
CA TYR A 469 -4.93 19.02 -1.26
C TYR A 469 -4.73 17.56 -0.87
N TYR A 470 -5.77 16.96 -0.24
CA TYR A 470 -5.66 15.64 0.39
C TYR A 470 -6.08 14.47 -0.50
N PHE A 471 -6.75 14.70 -1.64
CA PHE A 471 -7.28 13.64 -2.49
C PHE A 471 -6.84 13.79 -3.95
N HIS A 472 -6.75 12.66 -4.64
CA HIS A 472 -6.60 12.63 -6.08
C HIS A 472 -7.95 12.90 -6.75
N LEU A 473 -7.95 13.81 -7.73
CA LEU A 473 -9.15 14.22 -8.44
C LEU A 473 -8.97 14.05 -9.95
N GLU A 474 -10.03 13.65 -10.63
CA GLU A 474 -10.16 13.76 -12.08
C GLU A 474 -10.29 15.23 -12.52
N GLY A 475 -10.17 15.48 -13.81
CA GLY A 475 -10.17 16.84 -14.36
C GLY A 475 -11.46 17.64 -14.12
N ASP A 476 -12.55 17.02 -13.77
CA ASP A 476 -13.84 17.62 -13.38
C ASP A 476 -14.04 17.76 -11.87
N GLY A 477 -13.06 17.34 -11.08
CA GLY A 477 -13.07 17.40 -9.62
C GLY A 477 -13.73 16.18 -8.95
N VAL A 478 -14.04 15.13 -9.69
CA VAL A 478 -14.48 13.84 -9.14
C VAL A 478 -13.31 13.13 -8.49
N LEU A 479 -13.53 12.44 -7.38
CA LEU A 479 -12.51 11.63 -6.69
C LEU A 479 -12.08 10.44 -7.57
N THR A 480 -10.79 10.15 -7.62
CA THR A 480 -10.33 8.85 -8.15
C THR A 480 -10.71 7.72 -7.20
N ASN A 481 -10.78 6.49 -7.72
CA ASN A 481 -11.21 5.32 -6.94
C ASN A 481 -10.41 4.05 -7.30
N TRP A 482 -9.07 4.17 -7.28
CA TRP A 482 -8.16 3.04 -7.47
C TRP A 482 -8.07 2.12 -6.25
N SER A 483 -8.54 2.59 -5.09
CA SER A 483 -8.71 1.77 -3.90
C SER A 483 -9.94 0.86 -3.98
N GLY A 484 -10.95 1.23 -4.77
CA GLY A 484 -12.28 0.59 -4.75
C GLY A 484 -13.16 1.05 -3.58
N CYS A 485 -12.67 1.97 -2.74
CA CYS A 485 -13.36 2.44 -1.51
C CYS A 485 -14.02 3.81 -1.66
N GLY A 486 -14.05 4.40 -2.87
CA GLY A 486 -14.76 5.63 -3.16
C GLY A 486 -13.88 6.88 -3.23
N ASN A 487 -12.68 6.83 -2.72
CA ASN A 487 -11.73 7.95 -2.73
C ASN A 487 -10.29 7.43 -2.65
N ASP A 488 -9.34 8.18 -3.22
CA ASP A 488 -7.91 7.90 -3.08
C ASP A 488 -7.22 9.12 -2.47
N MET A 489 -6.53 8.89 -1.35
CA MET A 489 -5.79 9.94 -0.65
C MET A 489 -4.50 10.30 -1.42
N ARG A 490 -4.18 11.60 -1.52
CA ARG A 490 -2.92 12.10 -2.07
C ARG A 490 -1.81 11.94 -1.03
N CYS A 491 -1.25 10.75 -0.93
CA CYS A 491 -0.21 10.43 0.04
C CYS A 491 1.11 11.16 -0.22
N ASP A 492 1.37 11.58 -1.46
CA ASP A 492 2.60 12.25 -1.88
C ASP A 492 2.65 13.76 -1.54
N ALA A 493 1.53 14.37 -1.16
CA ALA A 493 1.52 15.75 -0.66
C ALA A 493 2.28 15.86 0.69
N PRO A 494 3.12 16.89 0.90
CA PRO A 494 3.99 16.99 2.07
C PRO A 494 3.27 16.86 3.42
N MET A 495 2.06 17.44 3.56
CA MET A 495 1.32 17.34 4.81
C MET A 495 0.60 15.99 4.97
N SER A 496 0.24 15.32 3.88
CA SER A 496 -0.24 13.93 3.93
C SER A 496 0.88 12.98 4.35
N ARG A 497 2.08 13.10 3.76
CA ARG A 497 3.27 12.33 4.19
C ARG A 497 3.61 12.57 5.65
N ARG A 498 3.55 13.82 6.09
CA ARG A 498 3.77 14.18 7.48
C ARG A 498 2.75 13.54 8.41
N LEU A 499 1.46 13.57 8.05
CA LEU A 499 0.38 12.90 8.79
C LEU A 499 0.67 11.40 8.94
N ILE A 500 1.06 10.74 7.86
CA ILE A 500 1.42 9.32 7.84
C ILE A 500 2.59 9.04 8.78
N VAL A 501 3.71 9.74 8.61
CA VAL A 501 4.93 9.51 9.40
C VAL A 501 4.72 9.82 10.88
N GLU A 502 4.06 10.93 11.22
CA GLU A 502 3.83 11.33 12.61
C GLU A 502 2.86 10.40 13.32
N SER A 503 1.80 9.91 12.65
CA SER A 503 0.90 8.92 13.24
C SER A 503 1.59 7.58 13.51
N LEU A 504 2.41 7.10 12.58
CA LEU A 504 3.19 5.88 12.77
C LEU A 504 4.19 6.01 13.94
N LYS A 505 4.94 7.13 13.98
CA LYS A 505 5.83 7.44 15.12
C LYS A 505 5.08 7.50 16.45
N HIS A 506 3.87 8.05 16.45
CA HIS A 506 3.01 8.09 17.63
C HIS A 506 2.67 6.68 18.11
N PHE A 507 2.24 5.78 17.23
CA PHE A 507 1.94 4.39 17.62
C PHE A 507 3.18 3.65 18.15
N VAL A 508 4.35 3.87 17.58
CA VAL A 508 5.60 3.29 18.09
C VAL A 508 5.97 3.87 19.46
N ALA A 509 5.98 5.21 19.58
CA ALA A 509 6.47 5.88 20.80
C ALA A 509 5.51 5.75 21.98
N PHE A 510 4.21 5.90 21.71
CA PHE A 510 3.20 6.03 22.74
C PHE A 510 2.49 4.73 23.09
N TYR A 511 2.33 3.83 22.11
CA TYR A 511 1.70 2.51 22.31
C TYR A 511 2.70 1.35 22.35
N GLY A 512 3.92 1.54 21.87
CA GLY A 512 4.96 0.49 21.85
C GLY A 512 4.81 -0.52 20.71
N VAL A 513 4.15 -0.13 19.62
CA VAL A 513 3.95 -0.98 18.42
C VAL A 513 5.29 -1.30 17.76
N ASP A 514 5.44 -2.54 17.26
CA ASP A 514 6.70 -3.04 16.71
C ASP A 514 6.78 -2.98 15.19
N GLY A 515 5.65 -2.82 14.52
CA GLY A 515 5.62 -2.77 13.07
C GLY A 515 4.28 -2.42 12.48
N PHE A 516 4.26 -2.33 11.15
CA PHE A 516 3.07 -1.95 10.38
C PHE A 516 2.97 -2.77 9.10
N ARG A 517 1.74 -3.14 8.74
CA ARG A 517 1.36 -3.62 7.40
C ARG A 517 0.58 -2.52 6.70
N PHE A 518 1.01 -2.11 5.52
CA PHE A 518 0.39 -1.04 4.73
C PHE A 518 -0.61 -1.63 3.74
N ASP A 519 -1.87 -1.31 3.93
CA ASP A 519 -2.95 -1.64 3.02
C ASP A 519 -2.77 -0.93 1.68
N LEU A 520 -3.02 -1.63 0.55
CA LEU A 520 -2.89 -1.14 -0.82
C LEU A 520 -1.67 -0.22 -1.02
N ALA A 521 -0.48 -0.69 -0.63
CA ALA A 521 0.76 0.10 -0.59
C ALA A 521 1.16 0.71 -1.95
N ASP A 522 0.65 0.18 -3.07
CA ASP A 522 0.80 0.78 -4.40
C ASP A 522 0.24 2.22 -4.43
N LEU A 523 -0.91 2.46 -3.78
CA LEU A 523 -1.52 3.79 -3.73
C LEU A 523 -0.80 4.75 -2.78
N VAL A 524 -0.22 4.23 -1.71
CA VAL A 524 0.64 5.02 -0.82
C VAL A 524 1.87 5.49 -1.60
N GLY A 525 2.40 4.64 -2.45
CA GLY A 525 3.49 4.94 -3.37
C GLY A 525 4.88 4.72 -2.79
N ARG A 526 5.79 4.21 -3.64
CA ARG A 526 7.17 3.84 -3.25
C ARG A 526 7.93 4.98 -2.54
N ALA A 527 7.84 6.20 -3.04
CA ALA A 527 8.58 7.33 -2.47
C ALA A 527 8.16 7.65 -1.03
N VAL A 528 6.86 7.56 -0.74
CA VAL A 528 6.30 7.73 0.61
C VAL A 528 6.74 6.58 1.51
N LEU A 529 6.66 5.34 1.04
CA LEU A 529 7.11 4.17 1.79
C LEU A 529 8.61 4.24 2.14
N GLN A 530 9.46 4.68 1.22
CA GLN A 530 10.89 4.91 1.50
C GLN A 530 11.13 6.01 2.53
N GLU A 531 10.31 7.07 2.54
CA GLU A 531 10.36 8.09 3.58
C GLU A 531 9.93 7.53 4.93
N VAL A 532 8.84 6.77 4.99
CA VAL A 532 8.37 6.06 6.18
C VAL A 532 9.45 5.13 6.71
N GLU A 533 10.09 4.32 5.86
CA GLU A 533 11.20 3.45 6.24
C GLU A 533 12.34 4.22 6.89
N ARG A 534 12.82 5.28 6.23
CA ARG A 534 13.91 6.12 6.74
C ARG A 534 13.58 6.71 8.10
N GLU A 535 12.38 7.28 8.22
CA GLU A 535 11.94 7.98 9.43
C GLU A 535 11.68 7.03 10.60
N LEU A 536 11.06 5.89 10.36
CA LEU A 536 10.78 4.92 11.41
C LEU A 536 12.05 4.17 11.84
N LYS A 537 12.91 3.75 10.91
CA LYS A 537 14.17 3.06 11.27
C LYS A 537 15.17 3.96 11.99
N SER A 538 15.12 5.28 11.74
CA SER A 538 15.91 6.23 12.53
C SER A 538 15.45 6.30 14.00
N PHE A 539 14.18 6.02 14.26
CA PHE A 539 13.54 6.06 15.57
C PHE A 539 13.50 4.69 16.25
N LYS A 540 13.13 3.62 15.52
CA LYS A 540 13.09 2.21 15.94
C LYS A 540 13.77 1.36 14.87
N PRO A 541 15.10 1.07 14.99
CA PRO A 541 15.85 0.38 13.93
C PRO A 541 15.32 -1.02 13.58
N ASP A 542 14.67 -1.69 14.51
CA ASP A 542 14.10 -3.03 14.40
C ASP A 542 12.61 -3.05 14.00
N VAL A 543 12.04 -1.87 13.59
CA VAL A 543 10.64 -1.77 13.15
C VAL A 543 10.35 -2.73 12.00
N ILE A 544 9.24 -3.47 12.11
CA ILE A 544 8.78 -4.39 11.08
C ILE A 544 7.90 -3.63 10.09
N LEU A 545 8.25 -3.67 8.80
CA LEU A 545 7.54 -2.98 7.73
C LEU A 545 7.10 -3.99 6.68
N ILE A 546 5.79 -4.12 6.51
CA ILE A 546 5.16 -5.04 5.55
C ILE A 546 4.28 -4.23 4.60
N ALA A 547 4.27 -4.57 3.33
CA ALA A 547 3.43 -3.96 2.31
C ALA A 547 2.49 -4.99 1.71
N GLU A 548 1.23 -4.60 1.55
CA GLU A 548 0.38 -5.20 0.54
C GLU A 548 0.69 -4.51 -0.79
N PRO A 549 1.39 -5.15 -1.74
CA PRO A 549 2.06 -4.43 -2.81
C PRO A 549 1.20 -4.10 -4.02
N TRP A 550 -0.12 -4.26 -3.96
CA TRP A 550 -1.04 -4.05 -5.10
C TRP A 550 -2.15 -3.05 -4.80
N SER A 551 -2.86 -2.68 -5.86
CA SER A 551 -4.13 -1.97 -5.89
C SER A 551 -4.81 -2.24 -7.24
N PHE A 552 -5.97 -1.65 -7.50
CA PHE A 552 -6.57 -1.67 -8.85
C PHE A 552 -5.75 -0.87 -9.88
N ARG A 553 -4.80 -0.04 -9.44
CA ARG A 553 -3.92 0.73 -10.31
C ARG A 553 -2.71 -0.09 -10.77
N GLY A 554 -2.14 -0.94 -9.92
CA GLY A 554 -0.91 -1.67 -10.24
C GLY A 554 -0.35 -2.52 -9.10
N HIS A 555 0.92 -2.92 -9.25
CA HIS A 555 1.64 -3.80 -8.33
C HIS A 555 3.11 -3.38 -8.21
N ILE A 556 3.55 -3.00 -7.01
CA ILE A 556 4.90 -2.48 -6.73
C ILE A 556 5.82 -3.47 -6.00
N GLY A 557 5.43 -4.74 -5.84
CA GLY A 557 6.24 -5.71 -5.09
C GLY A 557 7.69 -5.83 -5.59
N ARG A 558 7.90 -5.78 -6.90
CA ARG A 558 9.25 -5.76 -7.50
C ARG A 558 10.02 -4.47 -7.21
N ASP A 559 9.32 -3.35 -7.10
CA ASP A 559 9.92 -2.03 -6.84
C ASP A 559 10.33 -1.86 -5.37
N LEU A 560 9.80 -2.72 -4.48
CA LEU A 560 10.17 -2.74 -3.06
C LEU A 560 11.41 -3.57 -2.74
N ARG A 561 12.01 -4.28 -3.71
CA ARG A 561 13.17 -5.16 -3.49
C ARG A 561 14.41 -4.47 -2.93
N ASP A 562 14.61 -3.20 -3.25
CA ASP A 562 15.74 -2.38 -2.77
C ASP A 562 15.36 -1.51 -1.57
N THR A 563 14.27 -1.85 -0.90
CA THR A 563 13.81 -1.21 0.32
C THR A 563 13.89 -2.18 1.51
N GLY A 564 13.66 -1.68 2.71
CA GLY A 564 13.52 -2.48 3.91
C GLY A 564 12.08 -2.92 4.19
N PHE A 565 11.22 -2.97 3.19
CA PHE A 565 9.88 -3.56 3.31
C PHE A 565 9.89 -5.03 2.95
N ALA A 566 9.18 -5.84 3.73
CA ALA A 566 8.69 -7.13 3.29
C ALA A 566 7.37 -6.93 2.55
N SER A 567 7.02 -7.86 1.64
CA SER A 567 5.80 -7.76 0.86
C SER A 567 4.98 -9.05 0.95
N TRP A 568 3.68 -8.94 1.05
CA TRP A 568 2.77 -10.06 0.88
C TRP A 568 2.96 -10.67 -0.50
N ASN A 569 3.18 -11.99 -0.55
CA ASN A 569 3.49 -12.71 -1.80
C ASN A 569 2.22 -13.38 -2.35
N ASP A 570 1.49 -12.66 -3.19
CA ASP A 570 0.30 -13.17 -3.88
C ASP A 570 0.61 -14.33 -4.82
N GLY A 571 1.76 -14.31 -5.48
CA GLY A 571 2.24 -15.40 -6.32
C GLY A 571 2.45 -16.70 -5.51
N TYR A 572 2.96 -16.60 -4.28
CA TYR A 572 3.05 -17.70 -3.34
C TYR A 572 1.67 -18.24 -3.00
N ARG A 573 0.75 -17.36 -2.59
CA ARG A 573 -0.63 -17.70 -2.24
C ARG A 573 -1.29 -18.52 -3.33
N GLU A 574 -1.31 -18.01 -4.56
CA GLU A 574 -2.00 -18.67 -5.67
C GLU A 574 -1.30 -19.97 -6.11
N SER A 575 0.04 -19.98 -6.11
CA SER A 575 0.80 -21.16 -6.50
C SER A 575 0.62 -22.33 -5.53
N VAL A 576 0.69 -22.09 -4.21
CA VAL A 576 0.51 -23.12 -3.18
C VAL A 576 -0.94 -23.62 -3.19
N LYS A 577 -1.92 -22.71 -3.30
CA LYS A 577 -3.33 -23.04 -3.42
C LYS A 577 -3.61 -23.96 -4.61
N SER A 578 -3.01 -23.65 -5.74
CA SER A 578 -3.10 -24.47 -6.96
C SER A 578 -2.33 -25.79 -6.82
N TYR A 579 -1.11 -25.77 -6.25
CA TYR A 579 -0.25 -26.94 -6.10
C TYR A 579 -0.89 -28.06 -5.26
N VAL A 580 -1.44 -27.73 -4.10
CA VAL A 580 -2.08 -28.75 -3.23
C VAL A 580 -3.32 -29.39 -3.85
N ARG A 581 -3.89 -28.74 -4.87
CA ARG A 581 -4.99 -29.25 -5.71
C ARG A 581 -4.50 -30.02 -6.95
N GLY A 582 -3.17 -30.09 -7.19
CA GLY A 582 -2.56 -30.74 -8.34
C GLY A 582 -2.50 -29.89 -9.61
N GLY A 583 -2.75 -28.56 -9.52
CA GLY A 583 -2.85 -27.65 -10.65
C GLY A 583 -1.57 -26.89 -11.01
N SER A 584 -0.67 -26.60 -10.05
CA SER A 584 0.60 -25.90 -10.28
C SER A 584 1.76 -26.87 -10.42
N SER A 585 2.87 -26.44 -11.02
CA SER A 585 4.05 -27.27 -11.24
C SER A 585 4.96 -27.35 -10.01
N SER A 586 5.74 -28.42 -9.94
CA SER A 586 6.81 -28.55 -8.93
C SER A 586 7.92 -27.53 -9.12
N GLU A 587 8.11 -26.97 -10.35
CA GLU A 587 9.07 -25.90 -10.63
C GLU A 587 8.70 -24.61 -9.89
N ALA A 588 7.42 -24.23 -9.94
CA ALA A 588 6.95 -23.06 -9.23
C ALA A 588 7.15 -23.25 -7.71
N LEU A 589 6.86 -24.43 -7.18
CA LEU A 589 7.09 -24.73 -5.77
C LEU A 589 8.57 -24.62 -5.38
N CYS A 590 9.52 -25.06 -6.23
CA CYS A 590 10.96 -24.87 -5.98
C CYS A 590 11.31 -23.40 -5.79
N TYR A 591 10.82 -22.52 -6.66
CA TYR A 591 11.05 -21.08 -6.57
C TYR A 591 10.57 -20.49 -5.24
N PHE A 592 9.37 -20.88 -4.80
CA PHE A 592 8.81 -20.39 -3.55
C PHE A 592 9.48 -20.99 -2.29
N LEU A 593 9.90 -22.25 -2.33
CA LEU A 593 10.68 -22.84 -1.24
C LEU A 593 12.01 -22.11 -1.02
N MET A 594 12.63 -21.60 -2.09
CA MET A 594 13.84 -20.80 -2.03
C MET A 594 13.63 -19.35 -1.54
N GLY A 595 12.39 -18.92 -1.25
CA GLY A 595 12.09 -17.56 -0.81
C GLY A 595 11.94 -16.56 -1.95
N SER A 596 11.40 -16.99 -3.09
CA SER A 596 11.12 -16.14 -4.28
C SER A 596 12.31 -15.28 -4.73
N PRO A 597 13.52 -15.86 -4.93
CA PRO A 597 14.74 -15.12 -5.14
C PRO A 597 14.79 -14.39 -6.48
N GLY A 598 15.37 -13.21 -6.51
CA GLY A 598 15.73 -12.50 -7.75
C GLY A 598 14.61 -11.63 -8.30
N ASP A 599 13.45 -12.18 -8.57
CA ASP A 599 12.35 -11.45 -9.18
C ASP A 599 11.49 -10.71 -8.14
N TYR A 600 11.13 -11.37 -7.04
CA TYR A 600 10.25 -10.82 -6.01
C TYR A 600 11.03 -10.31 -4.77
N ALA A 601 11.99 -11.08 -4.28
CA ALA A 601 12.75 -10.76 -3.07
C ALA A 601 14.24 -10.60 -3.35
N SER A 602 14.86 -9.56 -2.80
CA SER A 602 16.32 -9.35 -2.81
C SER A 602 17.02 -10.05 -1.66
N TRP A 603 16.33 -10.24 -0.53
CA TRP A 603 16.81 -10.96 0.66
C TRP A 603 15.68 -11.84 1.23
N PRO A 604 16.01 -12.91 1.98
CA PRO A 604 15.04 -13.97 2.30
C PRO A 604 13.77 -13.53 3.03
N ALA A 605 13.90 -12.71 4.07
CA ALA A 605 12.74 -12.26 4.86
C ALA A 605 11.99 -11.08 4.22
N GLN A 606 12.24 -10.77 2.95
CA GLN A 606 11.49 -9.76 2.21
C GLN A 606 10.16 -10.28 1.66
N THR A 607 9.97 -11.60 1.64
CA THR A 607 8.70 -12.22 1.22
C THR A 607 7.91 -12.67 2.45
N VAL A 608 6.65 -12.25 2.54
CA VAL A 608 5.66 -12.78 3.49
C VAL A 608 4.88 -13.88 2.76
N ASN A 609 5.12 -15.12 3.17
CA ASN A 609 4.51 -16.30 2.60
C ASN A 609 3.19 -16.59 3.30
N TYR A 610 2.08 -16.43 2.61
CA TYR A 610 0.74 -16.66 3.14
C TYR A 610 -0.15 -17.38 2.12
N THR A 611 -1.26 -17.91 2.57
CA THR A 611 -2.22 -18.60 1.71
C THR A 611 -3.67 -18.21 2.00
N GLU A 612 -3.89 -17.49 3.09
CA GLU A 612 -5.16 -16.92 3.52
C GLU A 612 -4.91 -15.60 4.24
N SER A 613 -5.79 -14.63 4.08
CA SER A 613 -5.89 -13.38 4.83
C SER A 613 -7.37 -13.11 5.16
N HIS A 614 -7.66 -11.94 5.72
CA HIS A 614 -9.05 -11.50 5.94
C HIS A 614 -9.83 -11.39 4.63
N ASP A 615 -9.16 -11.01 3.54
CA ASP A 615 -9.73 -10.89 2.19
C ASP A 615 -10.07 -12.24 1.57
N ASP A 616 -10.95 -12.19 0.58
CA ASP A 616 -11.40 -13.31 -0.21
C ASP A 616 -12.12 -14.38 0.62
N ARG A 617 -11.98 -15.65 0.22
CA ARG A 617 -12.49 -16.82 0.92
C ARG A 617 -11.41 -17.39 1.82
N THR A 618 -11.84 -18.03 2.93
CA THR A 618 -10.90 -18.78 3.76
C THR A 618 -10.18 -19.86 2.95
N TRP A 619 -9.03 -20.30 3.44
CA TRP A 619 -8.27 -21.38 2.81
C TRP A 619 -9.15 -22.60 2.51
N ILE A 620 -9.89 -23.07 3.52
CA ILE A 620 -10.70 -24.29 3.38
C ILE A 620 -11.87 -24.10 2.41
N ASP A 621 -12.48 -22.91 2.38
CA ASP A 621 -13.55 -22.59 1.45
C ASP A 621 -13.04 -22.51 0.00
N ALA A 622 -11.77 -22.13 -0.18
CA ALA A 622 -11.14 -22.02 -1.49
C ALA A 622 -10.62 -23.34 -2.05
N ILE A 623 -10.15 -24.26 -1.19
CA ILE A 623 -9.53 -25.54 -1.66
C ILE A 623 -10.43 -26.74 -1.56
N THR A 624 -11.57 -26.64 -0.93
CA THR A 624 -12.48 -27.76 -0.69
C THR A 624 -12.87 -28.50 -1.96
N GLU A 625 -13.14 -29.79 -1.84
CA GLU A 625 -13.62 -30.63 -2.94
C GLU A 625 -15.11 -30.42 -3.26
N TYR A 626 -15.84 -29.68 -2.42
CA TYR A 626 -17.24 -29.38 -2.63
C TYR A 626 -17.47 -28.39 -3.78
N PRO A 627 -18.42 -28.66 -4.68
CA PRO A 627 -18.66 -27.82 -5.85
C PRO A 627 -19.09 -26.38 -5.53
N ASP A 628 -19.71 -26.16 -4.37
CA ASP A 628 -20.17 -24.85 -3.90
C ASP A 628 -19.10 -24.03 -3.16
N ASN A 629 -17.88 -24.55 -3.08
CA ASN A 629 -16.78 -23.97 -2.31
C ASN A 629 -17.14 -23.74 -0.82
N ASN A 630 -17.94 -24.63 -0.27
CA ASN A 630 -18.31 -24.57 1.14
C ASN A 630 -17.41 -25.52 1.96
N GLY A 631 -16.47 -24.94 2.71
CA GLY A 631 -15.51 -25.64 3.56
C GLY A 631 -16.02 -25.98 4.97
N SER A 632 -17.31 -25.79 5.28
CA SER A 632 -17.86 -26.02 6.62
C SER A 632 -17.67 -27.46 7.12
N HIS A 633 -17.67 -28.43 6.20
CA HIS A 633 -17.44 -29.84 6.48
C HIS A 633 -16.31 -30.40 5.62
N PRO A 634 -15.04 -30.13 5.96
CA PRO A 634 -13.88 -30.53 5.15
C PRO A 634 -13.71 -32.05 5.09
N SER A 635 -13.43 -32.55 3.89
CA SER A 635 -13.09 -33.95 3.67
C SER A 635 -11.73 -34.31 4.28
N VAL A 636 -11.43 -35.61 4.38
CA VAL A 636 -10.08 -36.09 4.78
C VAL A 636 -9.02 -35.56 3.79
N SER A 637 -9.35 -35.48 2.50
CA SER A 637 -8.45 -34.90 1.48
C SER A 637 -8.20 -33.41 1.72
N ASP A 638 -9.23 -32.65 2.08
CA ASP A 638 -9.11 -31.23 2.38
C ASP A 638 -8.24 -30.99 3.63
N GLN A 639 -8.41 -31.79 4.67
CA GLN A 639 -7.56 -31.76 5.87
C GLN A 639 -6.10 -32.10 5.56
N ARG A 640 -5.83 -33.11 4.70
CA ARG A 640 -4.46 -33.42 4.25
C ARG A 640 -3.83 -32.33 3.42
N ARG A 641 -4.60 -31.71 2.51
CA ARG A 641 -4.13 -30.55 1.74
C ARG A 641 -3.77 -29.38 2.64
N THR A 642 -4.56 -29.16 3.70
CA THR A 642 -4.28 -28.09 4.67
C THR A 642 -3.00 -28.38 5.45
N ARG A 643 -2.79 -29.61 5.92
CA ARG A 643 -1.52 -30.02 6.56
C ARG A 643 -0.32 -29.91 5.60
N MET A 644 -0.50 -30.33 4.33
CA MET A 644 0.54 -30.16 3.30
C MET A 644 0.90 -28.69 3.10
N MET A 645 -0.09 -27.80 3.02
CA MET A 645 0.13 -26.35 2.90
C MET A 645 0.89 -25.82 4.12
N GLY A 646 0.50 -26.20 5.34
CA GLY A 646 1.20 -25.78 6.57
C GLY A 646 2.68 -26.23 6.55
N ALA A 647 2.95 -27.47 6.14
CA ALA A 647 4.31 -27.98 5.99
C ALA A 647 5.11 -27.20 4.91
N ILE A 648 4.53 -26.94 3.74
CA ILE A 648 5.14 -26.14 2.67
C ILE A 648 5.48 -24.74 3.19
N MET A 649 4.55 -24.10 3.90
CA MET A 649 4.74 -22.75 4.45
C MET A 649 5.90 -22.72 5.45
N MET A 650 5.97 -23.68 6.36
CA MET A 650 7.03 -23.73 7.38
C MET A 650 8.38 -24.12 6.79
N MET A 651 8.43 -24.83 5.66
CA MET A 651 9.67 -25.16 4.94
C MET A 651 10.11 -24.10 3.94
N SER A 652 9.24 -23.18 3.55
CA SER A 652 9.59 -22.09 2.66
C SER A 652 10.43 -21.02 3.36
N ILE A 653 11.50 -20.57 2.69
CA ILE A 653 12.26 -19.42 3.16
C ILE A 653 11.41 -18.15 2.99
N GLY A 654 11.48 -17.25 3.96
CA GLY A 654 10.63 -16.06 4.05
C GLY A 654 9.92 -16.00 5.40
N ILE A 655 9.02 -15.05 5.57
CA ILE A 655 8.21 -14.87 6.77
C ILE A 655 6.88 -15.62 6.58
N PRO A 656 6.61 -16.70 7.31
CA PRO A 656 5.29 -17.35 7.24
C PRO A 656 4.25 -16.51 7.97
N MET A 657 3.08 -16.32 7.33
CA MET A 657 1.91 -15.69 7.92
C MET A 657 0.69 -16.62 7.82
N ILE A 658 0.00 -16.79 8.92
CA ILE A 658 -1.22 -17.61 9.07
C ILE A 658 -2.36 -16.68 9.43
N HIS A 659 -3.49 -16.76 8.75
CA HIS A 659 -4.72 -16.11 9.20
C HIS A 659 -5.31 -16.87 10.40
N ALA A 660 -5.85 -16.14 11.39
CA ALA A 660 -6.44 -16.74 12.58
C ALA A 660 -7.57 -17.74 12.22
N GLY A 661 -7.44 -18.97 12.69
CA GLY A 661 -8.39 -20.04 12.37
C GLY A 661 -8.02 -20.93 11.19
N GLN A 662 -7.03 -20.57 10.38
CA GLN A 662 -6.60 -21.35 9.22
C GLN A 662 -6.09 -22.75 9.62
N ASP A 663 -5.38 -22.87 10.73
CA ASP A 663 -4.82 -24.12 11.25
C ASP A 663 -5.89 -25.12 11.73
N PHE A 664 -7.09 -24.65 12.08
CA PHE A 664 -8.23 -25.48 12.45
C PHE A 664 -9.41 -25.38 11.46
N LEU A 665 -9.11 -25.04 10.19
CA LEU A 665 -10.04 -25.11 9.08
C LEU A 665 -11.26 -24.20 9.25
N SER A 666 -11.07 -22.99 9.76
CA SER A 666 -12.14 -22.00 9.87
C SER A 666 -12.78 -21.74 8.52
N SER A 667 -14.10 -21.79 8.45
CA SER A 667 -14.88 -21.62 7.23
C SER A 667 -15.88 -20.49 7.41
N LYS A 668 -15.99 -19.66 6.39
CA LYS A 668 -17.02 -18.62 6.26
C LYS A 668 -18.16 -19.10 5.34
N ASN A 669 -18.38 -20.40 5.27
CA ASN A 669 -19.40 -21.06 4.45
C ASN A 669 -19.33 -20.70 2.97
N GLY A 670 -18.11 -20.51 2.43
CA GLY A 670 -17.86 -20.13 1.04
C GLY A 670 -18.12 -18.66 0.71
N VAL A 671 -18.50 -17.84 1.71
CA VAL A 671 -18.78 -16.41 1.49
C VAL A 671 -17.47 -15.64 1.28
N ASN A 672 -17.44 -14.79 0.25
CA ASN A 672 -16.33 -13.92 -0.09
C ASN A 672 -16.49 -12.55 0.55
N ASN A 673 -15.39 -11.90 0.95
CA ASN A 673 -15.35 -10.54 1.48
C ASN A 673 -16.41 -10.26 2.57
N THR A 674 -16.17 -10.78 3.77
CA THR A 674 -17.11 -10.76 4.89
C THR A 674 -16.95 -9.53 5.81
N TYR A 675 -16.55 -8.37 5.28
CA TYR A 675 -16.16 -7.18 6.05
C TYR A 675 -17.21 -6.64 7.04
N GLN A 676 -18.51 -6.98 6.84
CA GLN A 676 -19.60 -6.60 7.76
C GLN A 676 -20.27 -7.81 8.42
N ARG A 677 -19.66 -9.00 8.34
CA ARG A 677 -20.25 -10.27 8.78
C ARG A 677 -19.52 -10.82 10.00
N GLY A 678 -19.63 -10.12 11.15
CA GLY A 678 -19.06 -10.59 12.41
C GLY A 678 -19.52 -12.01 12.81
N ASP A 679 -20.69 -12.41 12.38
CA ASP A 679 -21.22 -13.76 12.58
C ASP A 679 -20.42 -14.85 11.83
N LEU A 680 -19.80 -14.51 10.69
CA LEU A 680 -18.98 -15.42 9.89
C LEU A 680 -17.49 -15.32 10.21
N ASN A 681 -17.05 -14.15 10.71
CA ASN A 681 -15.65 -13.93 11.04
C ASN A 681 -15.28 -14.38 12.45
N ALA A 682 -16.25 -14.42 13.36
CA ALA A 682 -16.04 -14.92 14.73
C ALA A 682 -15.40 -16.30 14.74
N LEU A 683 -14.28 -16.46 15.46
CA LEU A 683 -13.58 -17.75 15.54
C LEU A 683 -14.39 -18.78 16.33
N ASP A 684 -14.67 -19.92 15.70
CA ASP A 684 -15.29 -21.06 16.34
C ASP A 684 -14.22 -21.97 16.94
N TYR A 685 -13.97 -21.82 18.23
CA TYR A 685 -12.98 -22.63 18.95
C TYR A 685 -13.41 -24.09 19.16
N GLU A 686 -14.69 -24.46 18.95
CA GLU A 686 -15.11 -25.88 18.93
C GLU A 686 -14.52 -26.58 17.71
N ARG A 687 -14.39 -25.89 16.57
CA ARG A 687 -13.69 -26.45 15.39
C ARG A 687 -12.22 -26.76 15.68
N ARG A 688 -11.56 -26.02 16.55
CA ARG A 688 -10.19 -26.32 16.97
C ARG A 688 -10.09 -27.63 17.72
N ILE A 689 -11.12 -27.97 18.49
CA ILE A 689 -11.22 -29.26 19.17
C ILE A 689 -11.53 -30.39 18.17
N GLU A 690 -12.48 -30.16 17.26
CA GLU A 690 -12.87 -31.09 16.21
C GLU A 690 -11.70 -31.44 15.28
N TYR A 691 -10.93 -30.42 14.84
CA TYR A 691 -9.80 -30.57 13.93
C TYR A 691 -8.45 -30.47 14.64
N ALA A 692 -8.37 -30.90 15.90
CA ALA A 692 -7.16 -30.81 16.72
C ALA A 692 -5.91 -31.38 16.04
N LEU A 693 -6.05 -32.50 15.30
CA LEU A 693 -4.94 -33.10 14.54
C LEU A 693 -4.29 -32.09 13.55
N THR A 694 -5.07 -31.24 12.91
CA THR A 694 -4.55 -30.29 11.96
C THR A 694 -3.91 -29.09 12.69
N SER A 695 -4.55 -28.58 13.74
CA SER A 695 -4.00 -27.49 14.56
C SER A 695 -2.70 -27.92 15.27
N ASP A 696 -2.65 -29.13 15.86
CA ASP A 696 -1.43 -29.67 16.50
C ASP A 696 -0.30 -29.86 15.45
N TYR A 697 -0.65 -30.30 14.24
CA TYR A 697 0.32 -30.43 13.15
C TYR A 697 0.97 -29.07 12.80
N PHE A 698 0.19 -27.98 12.71
CA PHE A 698 0.73 -26.64 12.52
C PHE A 698 1.63 -26.22 13.68
N LYS A 699 1.19 -26.43 14.91
CA LYS A 699 1.96 -26.15 16.13
C LYS A 699 3.33 -26.84 16.10
N ASP A 700 3.37 -28.12 15.74
CA ASP A 700 4.60 -28.90 15.70
C ASP A 700 5.55 -28.41 14.60
N TRP A 701 5.01 -28.06 13.41
CA TRP A 701 5.81 -27.47 12.33
C TRP A 701 6.33 -26.06 12.68
N ILE A 702 5.58 -25.24 13.38
CA ILE A 702 6.03 -23.95 13.89
C ILE A 702 7.14 -24.16 14.93
N SER A 703 6.97 -25.14 15.84
CA SER A 703 7.98 -25.50 16.83
C SER A 703 9.26 -25.98 16.15
N PHE A 704 9.15 -26.83 15.14
CA PHE A 704 10.30 -27.26 14.32
C PHE A 704 10.98 -26.06 13.65
N ARG A 705 10.21 -25.17 12.98
CA ARG A 705 10.78 -24.00 12.32
C ARG A 705 11.56 -23.10 13.29
N LYS A 706 11.10 -22.97 14.54
CA LYS A 706 11.76 -22.17 15.61
C LYS A 706 12.92 -22.90 16.29
N SER A 707 13.11 -24.19 16.05
CA SER A 707 14.20 -24.99 16.62
C SER A 707 15.54 -24.69 15.97
N GLU A 708 16.62 -25.25 16.53
CA GLU A 708 17.97 -25.20 15.97
C GLU A 708 18.04 -25.81 14.56
N LEU A 709 17.38 -26.92 14.28
CA LEU A 709 17.28 -27.48 12.93
C LEU A 709 16.50 -26.57 11.96
N GLY A 710 15.51 -25.86 12.46
CA GLY A 710 14.74 -24.88 11.68
C GLY A 710 15.58 -23.68 11.19
N GLU A 711 16.79 -23.47 11.71
CA GLU A 711 17.71 -22.46 11.16
C GLU A 711 18.06 -22.73 9.69
N LEU A 712 17.93 -23.97 9.23
CA LEU A 712 18.12 -24.33 7.83
C LEU A 712 17.03 -23.76 6.90
N VAL A 713 15.91 -23.28 7.43
CA VAL A 713 14.85 -22.62 6.66
C VAL A 713 14.61 -21.17 7.06
N ARG A 714 15.38 -20.63 8.02
CA ARG A 714 15.34 -19.25 8.50
C ARG A 714 16.64 -18.52 8.11
N HIS A 715 16.64 -17.82 7.00
CA HIS A 715 17.84 -17.23 6.44
C HIS A 715 17.81 -15.70 6.52
N TYR A 716 18.87 -15.11 7.04
CA TYR A 716 19.12 -13.67 6.97
C TYR A 716 19.65 -13.25 5.59
N SER A 717 20.53 -14.05 5.00
CA SER A 717 21.11 -13.82 3.68
C SER A 717 20.76 -14.95 2.71
N ARG A 718 20.91 -14.72 1.42
CA ARG A 718 20.69 -15.76 0.41
C ARG A 718 21.56 -16.98 0.70
N ALA A 719 20.96 -18.16 0.56
CA ALA A 719 21.65 -19.42 0.63
C ALA A 719 22.68 -19.55 -0.53
N SER A 720 23.73 -20.38 -0.34
CA SER A 720 24.67 -20.75 -1.41
C SER A 720 23.94 -21.44 -2.56
N GLU A 721 24.53 -21.40 -3.75
CA GLU A 721 23.96 -22.02 -4.97
C GLU A 721 23.73 -23.53 -4.79
N GLY A 722 24.61 -24.23 -4.02
CA GLY A 722 24.48 -25.66 -3.74
C GLY A 722 23.59 -26.03 -2.54
N PHE A 723 23.01 -25.05 -1.86
CA PHE A 723 22.22 -25.30 -0.63
C PHE A 723 20.99 -26.16 -0.86
N PHE A 724 20.33 -25.98 -2.02
CA PHE A 724 19.14 -26.74 -2.39
C PHE A 724 19.48 -27.79 -3.44
N GLN A 725 18.97 -29.03 -3.26
CA GLN A 725 18.89 -30.00 -4.34
C GLN A 725 17.46 -30.44 -4.49
N PHE A 726 16.86 -30.14 -5.64
CA PHE A 726 15.50 -30.51 -5.97
C PHE A 726 15.48 -31.80 -6.81
N ILE A 727 14.62 -32.74 -6.42
CA ILE A 727 14.42 -34.03 -7.08
C ILE A 727 12.96 -34.08 -7.52
N LYS A 728 12.76 -34.03 -8.82
CA LYS A 728 11.45 -34.00 -9.47
C LYS A 728 11.10 -35.36 -10.07
N THR A 729 9.80 -35.66 -10.12
CA THR A 729 9.29 -36.85 -10.78
C THR A 729 8.81 -36.48 -12.19
N GLU A 730 9.37 -37.10 -13.21
CA GLU A 730 9.06 -36.81 -14.62
C GLU A 730 7.57 -36.96 -14.90
N GLY A 731 6.97 -35.91 -15.48
CA GLY A 731 5.55 -35.87 -15.84
C GLY A 731 4.56 -35.85 -14.66
N ARG A 732 5.04 -35.66 -13.42
CA ARG A 732 4.24 -35.63 -12.19
C ARG A 732 4.62 -34.44 -11.30
N ASN A 733 3.75 -34.04 -10.38
CA ASN A 733 3.95 -32.86 -9.54
C ASN A 733 4.58 -33.14 -8.15
N ALA A 734 4.91 -34.41 -7.83
CA ALA A 734 5.61 -34.70 -6.60
C ALA A 734 7.05 -34.15 -6.63
N LEU A 735 7.50 -33.66 -5.50
CA LEU A 735 8.78 -33.01 -5.29
C LEU A 735 9.44 -33.53 -4.02
N ALA A 736 10.76 -33.80 -4.08
CA ALA A 736 11.61 -33.88 -2.91
C ALA A 736 12.67 -32.79 -2.99
N ALA A 737 12.94 -32.13 -1.86
CA ALA A 737 13.92 -31.06 -1.72
C ALA A 737 14.88 -31.36 -0.58
N VAL A 738 16.19 -31.37 -0.87
CA VAL A 738 17.22 -31.47 0.16
C VAL A 738 17.70 -30.07 0.46
N PHE A 739 17.57 -29.63 1.70
CA PHE A 739 18.10 -28.39 2.25
C PHE A 739 19.46 -28.63 2.86
N ASN A 740 20.38 -27.68 2.73
CA ASN A 740 21.77 -27.77 3.13
C ASN A 740 22.52 -28.93 2.44
N ALA A 741 22.19 -29.18 1.16
CA ALA A 741 22.77 -30.26 0.37
C ALA A 741 24.32 -30.17 0.28
N ASP A 742 24.84 -28.96 0.21
CA ASP A 742 26.28 -28.62 0.18
C ASP A 742 26.94 -28.56 1.57
N ARG A 743 26.16 -28.70 2.65
CA ARG A 743 26.64 -28.56 4.04
C ARG A 743 27.25 -27.20 4.39
N SER A 744 26.86 -26.14 3.67
CA SER A 744 27.32 -24.79 3.93
C SER A 744 26.86 -24.24 5.31
N LYS A 745 25.81 -24.84 5.91
CA LYS A 745 25.29 -24.53 7.23
C LYS A 745 25.35 -25.71 8.20
N GLY A 746 26.53 -26.27 8.42
CA GLY A 746 26.76 -27.38 9.35
C GLY A 746 26.44 -28.75 8.73
N ASN A 747 26.47 -29.81 9.55
CA ASN A 747 26.38 -31.21 9.08
C ASN A 747 24.95 -31.69 8.80
N ALA A 748 23.93 -31.09 9.45
CA ALA A 748 22.56 -31.52 9.31
C ALA A 748 22.00 -31.14 7.92
N ARG A 749 21.28 -32.08 7.31
CA ARG A 749 20.53 -31.90 6.07
C ARG A 749 19.06 -32.26 6.32
N LEU A 750 18.17 -31.54 5.66
CA LEU A 750 16.74 -31.85 5.70
C LEU A 750 16.29 -32.36 4.33
N LEU A 751 15.56 -33.46 4.30
CA LEU A 751 14.84 -33.92 3.12
C LEU A 751 13.36 -33.68 3.36
N PHE A 752 12.79 -32.75 2.60
CA PHE A 752 11.37 -32.46 2.57
C PHE A 752 10.75 -33.00 1.29
N ALA A 753 9.62 -33.70 1.39
CA ALA A 753 8.99 -34.26 0.20
C ALA A 753 7.47 -34.11 0.27
N VAL A 754 6.86 -33.82 -0.90
CA VAL A 754 5.41 -33.62 -1.05
C VAL A 754 4.88 -34.31 -2.30
N ASN A 755 3.68 -34.89 -2.19
CA ASN A 755 2.93 -35.49 -3.30
C ASN A 755 1.49 -34.91 -3.31
N PRO A 756 1.17 -33.94 -4.17
CA PRO A 756 -0.16 -33.34 -4.24
C PRO A 756 -1.19 -34.21 -4.99
N GLU A 757 -0.75 -35.37 -5.54
CA GLU A 757 -1.59 -36.23 -6.37
C GLU A 757 -2.39 -37.23 -5.51
N ARG A 758 -3.45 -37.78 -6.11
CA ARG A 758 -4.35 -38.75 -5.47
C ARG A 758 -3.86 -40.18 -5.56
N GLU A 759 -2.66 -40.40 -6.09
CA GLU A 759 -2.03 -41.70 -6.24
C GLU A 759 -0.71 -41.74 -5.46
N PRO A 760 -0.29 -42.90 -4.93
CA PRO A 760 1.04 -43.03 -4.37
C PRO A 760 2.11 -42.77 -5.47
N LEU A 761 3.13 -42.03 -5.11
CA LEU A 761 4.24 -41.76 -6.05
C LEU A 761 5.59 -42.17 -5.46
N ARG A 762 6.41 -42.72 -6.34
CA ARG A 762 7.80 -43.11 -6.05
C ARG A 762 8.74 -42.07 -6.59
N ILE A 763 9.60 -41.55 -5.71
CA ILE A 763 10.65 -40.57 -6.04
C ILE A 763 11.99 -41.26 -5.92
N LEU A 764 12.80 -41.23 -7.00
CA LEU A 764 14.17 -41.75 -7.01
C LEU A 764 15.10 -40.69 -6.44
N LEU A 765 15.62 -40.90 -5.23
CA LEU A 765 16.45 -39.93 -4.51
C LEU A 765 17.91 -39.91 -5.03
N GLY A 766 18.38 -40.99 -5.73
CA GLY A 766 19.79 -41.15 -6.01
C GLY A 766 20.56 -41.76 -4.82
N ASN A 767 21.89 -41.77 -4.92
CA ASN A 767 22.74 -42.33 -3.85
C ASN A 767 23.13 -41.22 -2.85
N TRP A 768 22.42 -41.12 -1.73
CA TRP A 768 22.79 -40.31 -0.59
C TRP A 768 23.48 -41.22 0.45
N GLU A 769 24.78 -40.98 0.68
CA GLU A 769 25.51 -41.62 1.80
C GLU A 769 25.06 -40.96 3.11
N ALA A 770 23.86 -41.27 3.56
CA ALA A 770 23.25 -40.70 4.76
C ALA A 770 22.20 -41.63 5.37
N ASP A 771 22.17 -41.68 6.68
CA ASP A 771 21.05 -42.29 7.42
C ASP A 771 20.02 -41.22 7.69
N TRP A 772 18.81 -41.47 7.17
CA TRP A 772 17.69 -40.54 7.32
C TRP A 772 16.78 -40.95 8.47
N ILE A 773 16.49 -40.00 9.35
CA ILE A 773 15.53 -40.16 10.46
C ILE A 773 14.28 -39.38 10.08
N GLN A 774 13.14 -40.01 10.06
CA GLN A 774 11.86 -39.38 9.76
C GLN A 774 11.40 -38.56 10.96
N LEU A 775 11.05 -37.26 10.73
CA LEU A 775 10.54 -36.35 11.74
C LEU A 775 9.03 -36.12 11.62
N ALA A 776 8.51 -36.19 10.40
CA ALA A 776 7.08 -35.94 10.12
C ALA A 776 6.60 -36.73 8.90
N ASP A 777 5.31 -37.06 8.88
CA ASP A 777 4.57 -37.48 7.69
C ASP A 777 3.36 -36.53 7.44
N HIS A 778 2.39 -36.93 6.64
CA HIS A 778 1.19 -36.19 6.30
C HIS A 778 0.14 -36.10 7.42
N ASP A 779 0.28 -36.88 8.48
CA ASP A 779 -0.66 -36.90 9.60
C ASP A 779 -0.02 -36.52 10.95
N ARG A 780 1.30 -36.69 11.11
CA ARG A 780 2.01 -36.50 12.40
C ARG A 780 3.37 -35.85 12.23
N PHE A 781 3.76 -35.16 13.29
CA PHE A 781 5.13 -34.68 13.50
C PHE A 781 5.66 -35.36 14.80
N TRP A 782 6.65 -36.25 14.69
CA TRP A 782 7.18 -37.01 15.85
C TRP A 782 8.39 -36.29 16.50
N GLY A 783 9.05 -35.42 15.75
CA GLY A 783 10.34 -34.88 16.21
C GLY A 783 11.38 -35.98 16.38
N PHE A 784 12.21 -35.86 17.43
CA PHE A 784 13.29 -36.84 17.72
C PHE A 784 12.92 -37.92 18.73
N GLU A 785 11.74 -37.85 19.37
CA GLU A 785 11.38 -38.73 20.49
C GLU A 785 10.97 -40.14 20.04
N GLU A 786 10.34 -40.27 18.89
CA GLU A 786 9.94 -41.56 18.30
C GLU A 786 10.68 -41.86 17.01
N LYS A 787 11.93 -42.20 17.09
CA LYS A 787 12.82 -42.36 15.93
C LYS A 787 12.54 -43.63 15.14
N SER A 788 12.07 -43.46 13.90
CA SER A 788 12.16 -44.54 12.93
C SER A 788 13.32 -44.35 11.96
N LEU A 789 14.36 -45.17 12.06
CA LEU A 789 15.42 -45.26 11.07
C LEU A 789 14.87 -45.93 9.80
N ASN A 790 14.82 -45.16 8.71
CA ASN A 790 14.37 -45.67 7.41
C ASN A 790 15.57 -45.83 6.45
N ASN A 791 16.30 -46.92 6.56
CA ASN A 791 17.48 -47.24 5.76
C ASN A 791 17.21 -47.40 4.27
N ASN A 792 15.94 -47.53 3.84
CA ASN A 792 15.55 -47.64 2.42
C ASN A 792 15.52 -46.30 1.70
N LEU A 793 15.58 -45.15 2.41
CA LEU A 793 15.59 -43.86 1.82
C LEU A 793 16.87 -43.49 1.03
N ARG A 794 17.90 -44.36 1.03
CA ARG A 794 19.12 -44.13 0.26
C ARG A 794 18.89 -43.99 -1.23
N PHE A 795 17.91 -44.70 -1.78
CA PHE A 795 17.68 -44.81 -3.22
C PHE A 795 16.32 -44.31 -3.67
N GLU A 796 15.30 -44.45 -2.85
CA GLU A 796 13.91 -44.16 -3.21
C GLU A 796 13.04 -43.81 -2.01
N LEU A 797 12.02 -42.99 -2.31
CA LEU A 797 10.97 -42.61 -1.37
C LEU A 797 9.61 -42.87 -2.01
N THR A 798 8.70 -43.51 -1.29
CA THR A 798 7.32 -43.63 -1.70
C THR A 798 6.45 -42.76 -0.81
N LEU A 799 5.76 -41.77 -1.43
CA LEU A 799 4.79 -40.95 -0.75
C LEU A 799 3.36 -41.44 -1.03
N PRO A 800 2.48 -41.51 -0.02
CA PRO A 800 1.08 -41.83 -0.23
C PRO A 800 0.35 -40.69 -0.97
N PRO A 801 -0.92 -40.89 -1.38
CA PRO A 801 -1.75 -39.81 -1.92
C PRO A 801 -1.85 -38.65 -0.96
N LEU A 802 -1.71 -37.41 -1.47
CA LEU A 802 -1.66 -36.18 -0.68
C LEU A 802 -0.65 -36.27 0.49
N GLY A 803 0.49 -36.90 0.20
CA GLY A 803 1.52 -37.20 1.18
C GLY A 803 2.53 -36.08 1.38
N THR A 804 2.98 -35.94 2.61
CA THR A 804 4.06 -35.00 3.00
C THR A 804 5.01 -35.75 3.92
N GLY A 805 6.29 -35.41 3.91
CA GLY A 805 7.23 -35.96 4.86
C GLY A 805 8.47 -35.11 5.04
N LEU A 806 9.07 -35.21 6.22
CA LEU A 806 10.32 -34.55 6.60
C LEU A 806 11.26 -35.56 7.23
N TRP A 807 12.52 -35.55 6.79
CA TRP A 807 13.60 -36.36 7.35
C TRP A 807 14.81 -35.47 7.64
N VAL A 808 15.60 -35.90 8.60
CA VAL A 808 16.89 -35.29 8.92
C VAL A 808 18.02 -36.32 8.80
N SER A 809 19.16 -35.87 8.30
CA SER A 809 20.45 -36.57 8.41
C SER A 809 21.50 -35.70 9.06
N CYS A 810 22.22 -36.24 10.04
CA CYS A 810 23.31 -35.56 10.74
C CYS A 810 24.68 -36.13 10.38
N SER A 811 24.76 -37.16 9.48
CA SER A 811 25.98 -37.84 9.06
C SER A 811 26.51 -37.36 7.72
#